data_11db4827df4f58a92257892b2fcf8edd
#
_entry.id   11db4827df4f58a92257892b2fcf8edd
#
_cell.length_a   1.000
_cell.length_b   1.000
_cell.length_c   1.000
_cell.angle_alpha   90.00
_cell.angle_beta   90.00
_cell.angle_gamma   90.00
#
_symmetry.space_group_name_H-M   'P 1'
#
loop_
_entity.id
_entity.type
_entity.pdbx_description
1 polymer ?
#
loop_
_entity_poly.entity_id
_entity_poly.type
_entity_poly.pdbx_seq_one_letter_code
_entity_poly.pdbx_strand_id
1 'polypeptide(L)'
;MKRLLSIMSIGLASLTFVPNTAMAQKPGTFEAGKGAFMLNGEPFVVKAAEIHYPRIPQQYWEHRIKMCKALGMNTICIYIFWNIHEQQEGVFDWSGNNNVAEFCRLAQKNGMYVIVRPGPYVCAEWEMGGLPWWLLKKKDIKLREQDPYFMERVKIFEKEVGKQLAGLTIQNGGPIIMVQVENEYGSYGKNKPYVSEIRDCLRSVGFDKVALFQCDWSSNFTDNGLDDLVWTMNFGTGANIDDQFRKLKQLRPDAPLMCSEFWSGWFDKWGGKHETRSSKDMVAGMKEMLDKNISFSLYMTHGGTSFGHWAGANSPGFAPDVTSYDYDAPINEYGQATPKYTELREMLQQYSKTKLPAVPKAIATTTVPSFRFTEYAPVFDNLPEPIVTEKVKTMEEFNQGWGSILYRTSLPELKKPAKLHIAGGHDYLQIYVDGKYIGNLDRRNGDKDLVLPSCRKGAQLDILVEAMGRINFGRAIKDFKGIEGTVDLTIEIDGNDYTAQLKNWKNYLFPDTYEYMQKQAYKPLTDVKPLKNGDRVPGYYKAQFTVSKIGDTFLNFETFGKGLVYVNGHGLGRIWEIGPQQTLFCPGCWLKKGKNEIIVLDIVGPTEAKSEGLSKPIIDKLQNAEPPIHRKEGQNLSLAGETPVAAGQFKAGNGWQEVKFSAPQTGRYVCLEALDNHNGNEYACIAELYLLDENGERLSREPWKISYADSEDIQTGNRAGDKIYDLQESTFWSTLKGVKFPHHIIIDLGKERTVTALQYLPRMESNVPGAIKNYKIYVKKNQFKF
;
A
#
# COMPACT_ATOMS: atom_id res chain seq x y z
N MET A 1 -79.78 33.34 -34.76
CA MET A 1 -79.15 32.64 -33.64
C MET A 1 -77.78 32.17 -34.10
N LYS A 2 -76.74 32.95 -33.79
CA LYS A 2 -75.38 32.77 -34.30
C LYS A 2 -74.61 31.97 -33.22
N ARG A 3 -74.03 30.82 -33.59
CA ARG A 3 -73.05 30.07 -32.79
C ARG A 3 -71.63 30.59 -33.10
N LEU A 4 -70.93 31.07 -32.10
CA LEU A 4 -69.52 31.38 -32.19
C LEU A 4 -68.75 30.08 -32.03
N LEU A 5 -67.89 29.74 -32.99
CA LEU A 5 -66.82 28.76 -32.87
C LEU A 5 -65.57 29.48 -32.34
N SER A 6 -65.08 29.05 -31.17
CA SER A 6 -63.73 29.38 -30.68
C SER A 6 -62.73 28.38 -31.24
N ILE A 7 -61.76 28.86 -32.02
CA ILE A 7 -60.64 28.06 -32.50
C ILE A 7 -59.52 28.19 -31.44
N MET A 8 -59.20 27.09 -30.79
CA MET A 8 -58.05 26.97 -29.90
C MET A 8 -56.81 26.64 -30.75
N SER A 9 -55.91 27.58 -30.90
CA SER A 9 -54.61 27.37 -31.53
C SER A 9 -53.67 26.67 -30.53
N ILE A 10 -53.35 25.40 -30.77
CA ILE A 10 -52.32 24.67 -30.05
C ILE A 10 -50.99 25.03 -30.71
N GLY A 11 -50.18 25.81 -30.02
CA GLY A 11 -48.79 26.10 -30.40
C GLY A 11 -47.94 24.88 -30.11
N LEU A 12 -47.49 24.18 -31.16
CA LEU A 12 -46.42 23.17 -31.06
C LEU A 12 -45.10 23.90 -30.81
N ALA A 13 -44.62 23.89 -29.59
CA ALA A 13 -43.24 24.24 -29.28
C ALA A 13 -42.33 23.10 -29.75
N SER A 14 -41.72 23.26 -30.90
CA SER A 14 -40.64 22.36 -31.36
C SER A 14 -39.42 22.54 -30.44
N LEU A 15 -39.23 21.65 -29.50
CA LEU A 15 -37.97 21.46 -28.78
C LEU A 15 -36.93 20.98 -29.78
N THR A 16 -36.14 21.91 -30.31
CA THR A 16 -34.91 21.58 -31.02
C THR A 16 -33.95 21.01 -30.02
N PHE A 17 -33.80 19.68 -30.03
CA PHE A 17 -32.66 19.00 -29.44
C PHE A 17 -31.40 19.48 -30.17
N VAL A 18 -30.67 20.42 -29.59
CA VAL A 18 -29.30 20.69 -30.01
C VAL A 18 -28.46 19.57 -29.43
N PRO A 19 -27.91 18.69 -30.27
CA PRO A 19 -26.96 17.72 -29.76
C PRO A 19 -25.77 18.52 -29.23
N ASN A 20 -25.48 18.34 -27.95
CA ASN A 20 -24.29 18.89 -27.31
C ASN A 20 -23.09 18.11 -27.90
N THR A 21 -22.66 18.46 -29.10
CA THR A 21 -21.42 18.05 -29.69
C THR A 21 -20.32 18.64 -28.83
N ALA A 22 -19.81 17.87 -27.87
CA ALA A 22 -18.53 18.16 -27.28
C ALA A 22 -17.57 18.42 -28.43
N MET A 23 -17.10 19.67 -28.56
CA MET A 23 -16.08 20.02 -29.55
C MET A 23 -14.91 19.07 -29.32
N ALA A 24 -14.66 18.19 -30.27
CA ALA A 24 -13.43 17.41 -30.31
C ALA A 24 -12.28 18.44 -30.26
N GLN A 25 -11.46 18.39 -29.20
CA GLN A 25 -10.28 19.23 -29.15
C GLN A 25 -9.41 18.90 -30.34
N LYS A 26 -8.81 19.92 -30.95
CA LYS A 26 -7.86 19.69 -32.06
C LYS A 26 -6.68 18.85 -31.55
N PRO A 27 -6.17 17.92 -32.37
CA PRO A 27 -4.92 17.24 -32.05
C PRO A 27 -3.83 18.21 -31.63
N GLY A 28 -3.13 17.87 -30.56
CA GLY A 28 -2.03 18.66 -29.99
C GLY A 28 -0.74 17.87 -29.91
N THR A 29 0.32 18.49 -29.42
CA THR A 29 1.61 17.87 -29.18
C THR A 29 2.07 18.08 -27.74
N PHE A 30 2.73 17.07 -27.17
CA PHE A 30 3.46 17.19 -25.92
C PHE A 30 4.74 16.38 -26.06
N GLU A 31 5.88 17.03 -25.78
CA GLU A 31 7.19 16.41 -25.99
C GLU A 31 8.22 16.94 -25.01
N ALA A 32 9.29 16.15 -24.77
CA ALA A 32 10.46 16.57 -24.03
C ALA A 32 11.33 17.46 -24.93
N GLY A 33 11.31 18.75 -24.72
CA GLY A 33 12.18 19.71 -25.39
C GLY A 33 13.51 19.90 -24.66
N LYS A 34 14.30 20.86 -25.13
CA LYS A 34 15.59 21.19 -24.52
C LYS A 34 15.35 21.96 -23.20
N GLY A 35 15.58 21.28 -22.09
CA GLY A 35 15.46 21.85 -20.74
C GLY A 35 14.02 22.10 -20.25
N ALA A 36 13.02 21.80 -21.05
CA ALA A 36 11.60 22.00 -20.71
C ALA A 36 10.70 21.00 -21.43
N PHE A 37 9.56 20.67 -20.86
CA PHE A 37 8.47 20.07 -21.62
C PHE A 37 7.80 21.13 -22.52
N MET A 38 7.36 20.71 -23.69
CA MET A 38 6.73 21.55 -24.70
C MET A 38 5.31 21.07 -24.96
N LEU A 39 4.34 21.94 -24.74
CA LEU A 39 2.93 21.70 -25.07
C LEU A 39 2.56 22.58 -26.27
N ASN A 40 2.24 21.96 -27.42
CA ASN A 40 1.94 22.68 -28.65
C ASN A 40 3.03 23.68 -29.06
N GLY A 41 4.29 23.31 -28.83
CA GLY A 41 5.45 24.14 -29.14
C GLY A 41 5.82 25.20 -28.09
N GLU A 42 5.03 25.35 -27.02
CA GLU A 42 5.29 26.30 -25.94
C GLU A 42 5.81 25.60 -24.67
N PRO A 43 6.74 26.20 -23.92
CA PRO A 43 7.21 25.65 -22.65
C PRO A 43 6.07 25.41 -21.66
N PHE A 44 6.05 24.23 -21.04
CA PHE A 44 4.99 23.82 -20.13
C PHE A 44 5.55 23.12 -18.88
N VAL A 45 5.19 23.64 -17.71
CA VAL A 45 5.49 22.99 -16.43
C VAL A 45 4.29 22.14 -16.02
N VAL A 46 4.48 20.84 -15.94
CA VAL A 46 3.47 19.89 -15.48
C VAL A 46 3.29 20.06 -13.97
N LYS A 47 2.10 20.42 -13.54
CA LYS A 47 1.66 20.44 -12.14
C LYS A 47 0.58 19.38 -11.99
N ALA A 48 0.99 18.13 -11.78
CA ALA A 48 0.09 17.01 -11.73
C ALA A 48 -0.39 16.70 -10.30
N ALA A 49 -1.64 16.32 -10.22
CA ALA A 49 -2.28 15.77 -9.03
C ALA A 49 -2.46 14.27 -9.21
N GLU A 50 -1.80 13.47 -8.40
CA GLU A 50 -2.02 12.02 -8.38
C GLU A 50 -3.28 11.72 -7.58
N ILE A 51 -4.29 11.12 -8.24
CA ILE A 51 -5.53 10.60 -7.64
C ILE A 51 -5.92 9.31 -8.35
N HIS A 52 -6.44 8.33 -7.63
CA HIS A 52 -6.71 7.01 -8.17
C HIS A 52 -8.21 6.75 -8.30
N TYR A 53 -8.73 6.63 -9.53
CA TYR A 53 -10.16 6.45 -9.80
C TYR A 53 -10.81 5.27 -9.04
N PRO A 54 -10.15 4.11 -8.80
CA PRO A 54 -10.79 3.03 -8.07
C PRO A 54 -10.94 3.31 -6.56
N ARG A 55 -10.16 4.25 -6.02
CA ARG A 55 -10.21 4.68 -4.62
C ARG A 55 -11.25 5.77 -4.36
N ILE A 56 -11.99 6.17 -5.39
CA ILE A 56 -13.00 7.24 -5.34
C ILE A 56 -14.28 6.69 -5.94
N PRO A 57 -15.43 6.78 -5.26
CA PRO A 57 -16.70 6.43 -5.89
C PRO A 57 -16.92 7.23 -7.19
N GLN A 58 -17.39 6.57 -8.24
CA GLN A 58 -17.59 7.20 -9.56
C GLN A 58 -18.38 8.52 -9.49
N GLN A 59 -19.37 8.56 -8.61
CA GLN A 59 -20.21 9.75 -8.40
C GLN A 59 -19.42 10.95 -7.84
N TYR A 60 -18.23 10.72 -7.27
CA TYR A 60 -17.39 11.75 -6.68
C TYR A 60 -16.17 12.12 -7.54
N TRP A 61 -15.95 11.45 -8.69
CA TRP A 61 -14.81 11.72 -9.56
C TRP A 61 -14.69 13.18 -9.97
N GLU A 62 -15.78 13.75 -10.49
CA GLU A 62 -15.76 15.14 -10.95
C GLU A 62 -15.50 16.14 -9.82
N HIS A 63 -16.02 15.87 -8.61
CA HIS A 63 -15.71 16.67 -7.42
C HIS A 63 -14.20 16.67 -7.11
N ARG A 64 -13.56 15.50 -7.10
CA ARG A 64 -12.12 15.37 -6.82
C ARG A 64 -11.26 16.03 -7.89
N ILE A 65 -11.61 15.89 -9.16
CA ILE A 65 -10.94 16.57 -10.28
C ILE A 65 -11.06 18.10 -10.14
N LYS A 66 -12.23 18.60 -9.80
CA LYS A 66 -12.43 20.04 -9.55
C LYS A 66 -11.66 20.55 -8.35
N MET A 67 -11.53 19.75 -7.29
CA MET A 67 -10.67 20.06 -6.14
C MET A 67 -9.21 20.21 -6.56
N CYS A 68 -8.69 19.32 -7.40
CA CYS A 68 -7.33 19.40 -7.93
C CYS A 68 -7.13 20.65 -8.81
N LYS A 69 -8.10 20.97 -9.66
CA LYS A 69 -8.04 22.18 -10.48
C LYS A 69 -8.07 23.46 -9.63
N ALA A 70 -8.94 23.50 -8.63
CA ALA A 70 -9.03 24.62 -7.70
C ALA A 70 -7.77 24.77 -6.85
N LEU A 71 -7.04 23.69 -6.57
CA LEU A 71 -5.72 23.72 -5.93
C LEU A 71 -4.67 24.45 -6.77
N GLY A 72 -4.81 24.44 -8.11
CA GLY A 72 -3.86 25.05 -9.05
C GLY A 72 -3.12 24.04 -9.91
N MET A 73 -3.55 22.79 -9.91
CA MET A 73 -3.00 21.77 -10.78
C MET A 73 -3.51 21.91 -12.23
N ASN A 74 -2.72 21.48 -13.19
CA ASN A 74 -3.09 21.48 -14.61
C ASN A 74 -3.21 20.08 -15.23
N THR A 75 -2.84 19.06 -14.47
CA THR A 75 -2.77 17.68 -14.92
C THR A 75 -3.27 16.74 -13.82
N ILE A 76 -3.95 15.67 -14.18
CA ILE A 76 -4.28 14.55 -13.31
C ILE A 76 -3.34 13.39 -13.64
N CYS A 77 -2.76 12.75 -12.64
CA CYS A 77 -1.95 11.54 -12.79
C CYS A 77 -2.70 10.33 -12.22
N ILE A 78 -2.71 9.22 -12.93
CA ILE A 78 -3.42 8.00 -12.54
C ILE A 78 -2.60 6.74 -12.81
N TYR A 79 -2.76 5.75 -11.94
CA TYR A 79 -2.38 4.36 -12.23
C TYR A 79 -3.53 3.60 -12.90
N ILE A 80 -3.19 2.57 -13.68
CA ILE A 80 -4.13 1.53 -14.13
C ILE A 80 -3.81 0.26 -13.34
N PHE A 81 -4.75 -0.19 -12.54
CA PHE A 81 -4.59 -1.36 -11.68
C PHE A 81 -5.07 -2.60 -12.43
N TRP A 82 -4.15 -3.41 -12.96
CA TRP A 82 -4.49 -4.57 -13.77
C TRP A 82 -5.50 -5.49 -13.06
N ASN A 83 -5.28 -5.81 -11.77
CA ASN A 83 -6.10 -6.77 -11.03
C ASN A 83 -7.56 -6.35 -10.80
N ILE A 84 -7.89 -5.06 -10.85
CA ILE A 84 -9.28 -4.62 -10.75
C ILE A 84 -10.03 -4.78 -12.08
N HIS A 85 -9.29 -4.69 -13.19
CA HIS A 85 -9.86 -4.83 -14.54
C HIS A 85 -9.94 -6.29 -15.00
N GLU A 86 -9.07 -7.17 -14.52
CA GLU A 86 -9.01 -8.59 -14.85
C GLU A 86 -8.97 -9.45 -13.57
N GLN A 87 -10.07 -9.44 -12.81
CA GLN A 87 -10.18 -10.22 -11.56
C GLN A 87 -10.19 -11.73 -11.80
N GLN A 88 -10.60 -12.15 -12.99
CA GLN A 88 -10.51 -13.52 -13.49
C GLN A 88 -9.77 -13.49 -14.82
N GLU A 89 -8.87 -14.46 -15.03
CA GLU A 89 -8.07 -14.54 -16.23
C GLU A 89 -8.92 -14.52 -17.50
N GLY A 90 -8.65 -13.58 -18.40
CA GLY A 90 -9.36 -13.39 -19.66
C GLY A 90 -10.68 -12.64 -19.58
N VAL A 91 -11.12 -12.23 -18.39
CA VAL A 91 -12.39 -11.48 -18.19
C VAL A 91 -12.09 -10.07 -17.77
N PHE A 92 -12.29 -9.11 -18.67
CA PHE A 92 -12.02 -7.69 -18.44
C PHE A 92 -13.29 -6.90 -18.10
N ASP A 93 -13.19 -6.02 -17.12
CA ASP A 93 -14.24 -5.06 -16.73
C ASP A 93 -13.71 -3.62 -16.80
N TRP A 94 -14.31 -2.83 -17.69
CA TRP A 94 -14.04 -1.40 -17.88
C TRP A 94 -15.30 -0.55 -17.64
N SER A 95 -16.23 -1.04 -16.84
CA SER A 95 -17.51 -0.40 -16.55
C SER A 95 -17.57 0.23 -15.17
N GLY A 96 -18.55 1.11 -14.93
CA GLY A 96 -18.80 1.71 -13.62
C GLY A 96 -17.57 2.36 -13.05
N ASN A 97 -17.19 1.99 -11.83
CA ASN A 97 -16.01 2.54 -11.14
C ASN A 97 -14.66 2.14 -11.81
N ASN A 98 -14.69 1.17 -12.74
CA ASN A 98 -13.54 0.73 -13.53
C ASN A 98 -13.43 1.46 -14.89
N ASN A 99 -14.33 2.40 -15.21
CA ASN A 99 -14.34 3.11 -16.48
C ASN A 99 -13.30 4.23 -16.52
N VAL A 100 -12.04 3.86 -16.67
CA VAL A 100 -10.90 4.78 -16.69
C VAL A 100 -10.97 5.77 -17.88
N ALA A 101 -11.50 5.34 -19.02
CA ALA A 101 -11.67 6.23 -20.18
C ALA A 101 -12.62 7.39 -19.86
N GLU A 102 -13.71 7.12 -19.15
CA GLU A 102 -14.64 8.17 -18.69
C GLU A 102 -13.97 9.09 -17.67
N PHE A 103 -13.16 8.55 -16.75
CA PHE A 103 -12.38 9.36 -15.82
C PHE A 103 -11.46 10.34 -16.55
N CYS A 104 -10.75 9.88 -17.60
CA CYS A 104 -9.91 10.75 -18.44
C CYS A 104 -10.73 11.82 -19.18
N ARG A 105 -11.91 11.48 -19.69
CA ARG A 105 -12.81 12.46 -20.35
C ARG A 105 -13.34 13.49 -19.35
N LEU A 106 -13.63 13.11 -18.11
CA LEU A 106 -14.00 14.03 -17.05
C LEU A 106 -12.86 15.01 -16.72
N ALA A 107 -11.62 14.54 -16.67
CA ALA A 107 -10.45 15.41 -16.51
C ALA A 107 -10.36 16.41 -17.67
N GLN A 108 -10.49 15.97 -18.91
CA GLN A 108 -10.49 16.81 -20.10
C GLN A 108 -11.63 17.86 -20.08
N LYS A 109 -12.85 17.43 -19.75
CA LYS A 109 -14.02 18.32 -19.60
C LYS A 109 -13.75 19.44 -18.60
N ASN A 110 -12.99 19.18 -17.56
CA ASN A 110 -12.60 20.15 -16.55
C ASN A 110 -11.30 20.91 -16.91
N GLY A 111 -10.79 20.76 -18.13
CA GLY A 111 -9.60 21.45 -18.62
C GLY A 111 -8.30 20.98 -17.97
N MET A 112 -8.21 19.70 -17.65
CA MET A 112 -7.02 19.04 -17.08
C MET A 112 -6.43 18.09 -18.11
N TYR A 113 -5.10 18.06 -18.23
CA TYR A 113 -4.37 17.00 -18.90
C TYR A 113 -4.31 15.74 -18.04
N VAL A 114 -3.84 14.63 -18.61
CA VAL A 114 -3.75 13.35 -17.91
C VAL A 114 -2.38 12.71 -18.17
N ILE A 115 -1.78 12.17 -17.12
CA ILE A 115 -0.65 11.24 -17.16
C ILE A 115 -1.18 9.87 -16.77
N VAL A 116 -0.88 8.86 -17.61
CA VAL A 116 -1.32 7.49 -17.37
C VAL A 116 -0.12 6.62 -17.02
N ARG A 117 -0.26 5.82 -15.97
CA ARG A 117 0.77 4.90 -15.46
C ARG A 117 0.21 3.47 -15.48
N PRO A 118 0.29 2.77 -16.65
CA PRO A 118 -0.41 1.49 -16.83
C PRO A 118 0.27 0.28 -16.19
N GLY A 119 1.49 0.43 -15.74
CA GLY A 119 2.25 -0.66 -15.14
C GLY A 119 3.03 -1.51 -16.15
N PRO A 120 2.91 -2.87 -16.09
CA PRO A 120 1.87 -3.72 -15.46
C PRO A 120 1.82 -3.76 -13.94
N TYR A 121 2.93 -3.44 -13.28
CA TYR A 121 3.04 -3.29 -11.83
C TYR A 121 2.99 -1.79 -11.47
N VAL A 122 2.26 -1.45 -10.42
CA VAL A 122 2.03 -0.05 -10.04
C VAL A 122 2.33 0.26 -8.56
N CYS A 123 2.66 -0.72 -7.74
CA CYS A 123 2.86 -0.56 -6.29
C CYS A 123 1.61 -0.04 -5.55
N ALA A 124 1.59 1.24 -5.23
CA ALA A 124 0.45 2.04 -4.75
C ALA A 124 -0.22 1.53 -3.46
N GLU A 125 0.47 0.75 -2.63
CA GLU A 125 -0.12 0.11 -1.43
C GLU A 125 -1.44 -0.59 -1.76
N TRP A 126 -1.48 -1.14 -2.97
CA TRP A 126 -2.61 -1.87 -3.55
C TRP A 126 -2.28 -3.35 -3.65
N GLU A 127 -3.28 -4.20 -3.49
CA GLU A 127 -3.18 -5.66 -3.57
C GLU A 127 -2.20 -6.11 -4.66
N MET A 128 -1.11 -6.81 -4.27
CA MET A 128 -0.07 -7.34 -5.16
C MET A 128 0.56 -6.30 -6.11
N GLY A 129 0.55 -4.99 -5.73
CA GLY A 129 1.04 -3.92 -6.60
C GLY A 129 0.27 -3.77 -7.92
N GLY A 130 -1.00 -4.14 -7.95
CA GLY A 130 -1.86 -4.12 -9.13
C GLY A 130 -1.81 -5.39 -9.99
N LEU A 131 -0.91 -6.33 -9.72
CA LEU A 131 -0.83 -7.60 -10.46
C LEU A 131 -1.97 -8.54 -10.05
N PRO A 132 -2.58 -9.30 -10.98
CA PRO A 132 -3.65 -10.23 -10.65
C PRO A 132 -3.15 -11.47 -9.87
N TRP A 133 -3.88 -11.82 -8.82
CA TRP A 133 -3.58 -12.99 -7.99
C TRP A 133 -3.53 -14.32 -8.77
N TRP A 134 -4.36 -14.46 -9.83
CA TRP A 134 -4.43 -15.69 -10.62
C TRP A 134 -3.14 -16.00 -11.40
N LEU A 135 -2.24 -15.04 -11.55
CA LEU A 135 -0.87 -15.29 -12.06
C LEU A 135 -0.12 -16.31 -11.17
N LEU A 136 -0.40 -16.30 -9.86
CA LEU A 136 0.25 -17.20 -8.89
C LEU A 136 -0.23 -18.66 -8.98
N LYS A 137 -1.28 -18.94 -9.74
CA LYS A 137 -1.69 -20.34 -10.07
C LYS A 137 -0.57 -21.09 -10.77
N LYS A 138 0.29 -20.38 -11.51
CA LYS A 138 1.54 -20.88 -12.04
C LYS A 138 2.66 -20.65 -11.03
N LYS A 139 2.91 -21.64 -10.16
CA LYS A 139 3.83 -21.52 -9.03
C LYS A 139 5.26 -21.11 -9.37
N ASP A 140 5.75 -21.48 -10.55
CA ASP A 140 7.09 -21.18 -11.05
C ASP A 140 7.18 -19.87 -11.83
N ILE A 141 6.08 -19.08 -11.91
CA ILE A 141 6.06 -17.79 -12.58
C ILE A 141 7.13 -16.84 -12.02
N LYS A 142 7.78 -16.10 -12.90
CA LYS A 142 8.68 -15.01 -12.56
C LYS A 142 8.00 -13.69 -12.88
N LEU A 143 7.54 -13.01 -11.84
CA LEU A 143 6.87 -11.71 -11.98
C LEU A 143 7.88 -10.63 -12.31
N ARG A 144 7.46 -9.63 -13.13
CA ARG A 144 8.28 -8.48 -13.54
C ARG A 144 9.62 -8.91 -14.16
N GLU A 145 9.60 -10.00 -14.90
CA GLU A 145 10.73 -10.53 -15.66
C GLU A 145 10.24 -11.04 -17.03
N GLN A 146 11.18 -11.45 -17.91
CA GLN A 146 10.86 -12.05 -19.20
C GLN A 146 10.40 -13.51 -19.07
N ASP A 147 9.47 -13.79 -18.17
CA ASP A 147 8.76 -15.07 -18.12
C ASP A 147 7.76 -15.15 -19.26
N PRO A 148 7.76 -16.22 -20.09
CA PRO A 148 6.89 -16.30 -21.27
C PRO A 148 5.40 -16.15 -20.95
N TYR A 149 4.91 -16.76 -19.86
CA TYR A 149 3.51 -16.67 -19.45
C TYR A 149 3.17 -15.29 -18.92
N PHE A 150 4.03 -14.74 -18.04
CA PHE A 150 3.83 -13.39 -17.52
C PHE A 150 3.76 -12.35 -18.66
N MET A 151 4.72 -12.40 -19.60
CA MET A 151 4.76 -11.46 -20.73
C MET A 151 3.59 -11.64 -21.71
N GLU A 152 3.11 -12.86 -21.92
CA GLU A 152 1.91 -13.11 -22.70
C GLU A 152 0.69 -12.40 -22.07
N ARG A 153 0.50 -12.56 -20.76
CA ARG A 153 -0.62 -11.93 -20.03
C ARG A 153 -0.49 -10.41 -20.00
N VAL A 154 0.72 -9.88 -19.80
CA VAL A 154 1.00 -8.43 -19.89
C VAL A 154 0.60 -7.88 -21.26
N LYS A 155 0.98 -8.53 -22.35
CA LYS A 155 0.64 -8.09 -23.73
C LYS A 155 -0.87 -8.06 -23.96
N ILE A 156 -1.60 -9.01 -23.40
CA ILE A 156 -3.08 -9.04 -23.46
C ILE A 156 -3.65 -7.87 -22.68
N PHE A 157 -3.19 -7.64 -21.45
CA PHE A 157 -3.63 -6.51 -20.62
C PHE A 157 -3.34 -5.16 -21.29
N GLU A 158 -2.11 -4.93 -21.75
CA GLU A 158 -1.72 -3.68 -22.42
C GLU A 158 -2.53 -3.42 -23.69
N LYS A 159 -2.89 -4.48 -24.42
CA LYS A 159 -3.78 -4.37 -25.58
C LYS A 159 -5.18 -3.88 -25.17
N GLU A 160 -5.71 -4.37 -24.06
CA GLU A 160 -7.00 -3.89 -23.51
C GLU A 160 -6.88 -2.44 -23.03
N VAL A 161 -5.79 -2.05 -22.36
CA VAL A 161 -5.50 -0.64 -22.00
C VAL A 161 -5.45 0.23 -23.26
N GLY A 162 -4.76 -0.20 -24.31
CA GLY A 162 -4.69 0.51 -25.60
C GLY A 162 -6.08 0.74 -26.22
N LYS A 163 -6.96 -0.26 -26.19
CA LYS A 163 -8.36 -0.13 -26.65
C LYS A 163 -9.12 0.96 -25.91
N GLN A 164 -8.89 1.10 -24.61
CA GLN A 164 -9.57 2.11 -23.78
C GLN A 164 -9.00 3.51 -23.96
N LEU A 165 -7.68 3.66 -24.07
CA LEU A 165 -6.99 4.92 -23.83
C LEU A 165 -6.20 5.47 -25.03
N ALA A 166 -5.80 4.67 -26.01
CA ALA A 166 -4.98 5.14 -27.13
C ALA A 166 -5.67 6.26 -27.95
N GLY A 167 -6.99 6.19 -28.09
CA GLY A 167 -7.79 7.24 -28.72
C GLY A 167 -7.89 8.55 -27.90
N LEU A 168 -7.44 8.55 -26.64
CA LEU A 168 -7.48 9.70 -25.75
C LEU A 168 -6.11 10.38 -25.56
N THR A 169 -5.10 10.02 -26.35
CA THR A 169 -3.81 10.72 -26.36
C THR A 169 -3.97 12.12 -26.96
N ILE A 170 -3.08 13.03 -26.59
CA ILE A 170 -3.13 14.43 -27.06
C ILE A 170 -3.05 14.53 -28.59
N GLN A 171 -2.29 13.64 -29.23
CA GLN A 171 -2.19 13.56 -30.69
C GLN A 171 -3.53 13.20 -31.35
N ASN A 172 -4.44 12.58 -30.62
CA ASN A 172 -5.80 12.24 -31.07
C ASN A 172 -6.86 13.23 -30.54
N GLY A 173 -6.43 14.37 -29.93
CA GLY A 173 -7.32 15.37 -29.37
C GLY A 173 -7.82 15.04 -27.95
N GLY A 174 -7.26 14.04 -27.29
CA GLY A 174 -7.56 13.67 -25.91
C GLY A 174 -6.65 14.38 -24.88
N PRO A 175 -6.83 14.11 -23.59
CA PRO A 175 -6.10 14.78 -22.53
C PRO A 175 -4.76 14.13 -22.17
N ILE A 176 -4.46 12.90 -22.65
CA ILE A 176 -3.29 12.12 -22.22
C ILE A 176 -2.03 12.68 -22.87
N ILE A 177 -1.10 13.20 -22.04
CA ILE A 177 0.15 13.83 -22.48
C ILE A 177 1.38 12.95 -22.26
N MET A 178 1.36 12.05 -21.28
CA MET A 178 2.47 11.15 -20.93
C MET A 178 1.95 9.77 -20.53
N VAL A 179 2.73 8.74 -20.83
CA VAL A 179 2.46 7.35 -20.41
C VAL A 179 3.73 6.75 -19.81
N GLN A 180 3.62 6.15 -18.62
CA GLN A 180 4.73 5.53 -17.92
C GLN A 180 4.98 4.10 -18.40
N VAL A 181 6.24 3.74 -18.47
CA VAL A 181 6.74 2.38 -18.74
C VAL A 181 7.16 1.77 -17.41
N GLU A 182 6.49 0.70 -16.97
CA GLU A 182 6.73 0.02 -15.69
C GLU A 182 6.59 0.96 -14.48
N ASN A 183 7.07 0.61 -13.30
CA ASN A 183 7.12 1.47 -12.12
C ASN A 183 8.27 1.11 -11.19
N GLU A 184 9.18 2.05 -10.93
CA GLU A 184 10.30 1.93 -9.98
C GLU A 184 11.04 0.58 -10.10
N TYR A 185 11.31 0.16 -11.33
CA TYR A 185 11.88 -1.16 -11.57
C TYR A 185 13.27 -1.34 -10.95
N GLY A 186 14.03 -0.25 -10.78
CA GLY A 186 15.33 -0.26 -10.13
C GLY A 186 15.30 -0.69 -8.66
N SER A 187 14.16 -0.57 -7.97
CA SER A 187 13.97 -1.08 -6.61
C SER A 187 13.66 -2.59 -6.57
N TYR A 188 13.26 -3.18 -7.70
CA TYR A 188 12.91 -4.59 -7.84
C TYR A 188 14.04 -5.43 -8.45
N GLY A 189 14.63 -4.98 -9.55
CA GLY A 189 15.59 -5.78 -10.31
C GLY A 189 16.45 -4.99 -11.30
N LYS A 190 17.28 -5.75 -12.00
CA LYS A 190 18.13 -5.25 -13.08
C LYS A 190 17.89 -6.11 -14.33
N ASN A 191 16.87 -5.77 -15.10
CA ASN A 191 16.52 -6.44 -16.34
C ASN A 191 16.04 -5.43 -17.38
N LYS A 192 16.97 -4.67 -17.95
CA LYS A 192 16.71 -3.67 -18.98
C LYS A 192 15.97 -4.25 -20.21
N PRO A 193 16.24 -5.48 -20.69
CA PRO A 193 15.44 -6.11 -21.74
C PRO A 193 13.96 -6.25 -21.42
N TYR A 194 13.60 -6.61 -20.16
CA TYR A 194 12.20 -6.65 -19.71
C TYR A 194 11.53 -5.28 -19.83
N VAL A 195 12.17 -4.23 -19.31
CA VAL A 195 11.64 -2.86 -19.37
C VAL A 195 11.49 -2.39 -20.82
N SER A 196 12.44 -2.77 -21.70
CA SER A 196 12.35 -2.51 -23.16
C SER A 196 11.15 -3.19 -23.79
N GLU A 197 10.84 -4.43 -23.38
CA GLU A 197 9.69 -5.18 -23.92
C GLU A 197 8.35 -4.53 -23.48
N ILE A 198 8.25 -4.01 -22.23
CA ILE A 198 7.07 -3.24 -21.78
C ILE A 198 6.90 -1.97 -22.62
N ARG A 199 7.98 -1.19 -22.84
CA ARG A 199 7.94 -0.02 -23.73
C ARG A 199 7.43 -0.36 -25.12
N ASP A 200 7.96 -1.41 -25.71
CA ASP A 200 7.61 -1.83 -27.07
C ASP A 200 6.16 -2.31 -27.14
N CYS A 201 5.70 -2.99 -26.10
CA CYS A 201 4.30 -3.38 -25.98
C CYS A 201 3.38 -2.15 -25.96
N LEU A 202 3.65 -1.14 -25.13
CA LEU A 202 2.87 0.10 -25.08
C LEU A 202 2.85 0.82 -26.43
N ARG A 203 3.98 0.90 -27.12
CA ARG A 203 4.04 1.46 -28.49
C ARG A 203 3.15 0.69 -29.46
N SER A 204 3.16 -0.62 -29.37
CA SER A 204 2.41 -1.50 -30.30
C SER A 204 0.89 -1.38 -30.15
N VAL A 205 0.40 -0.87 -28.99
CA VAL A 205 -1.03 -0.77 -28.71
C VAL A 205 -1.59 0.66 -28.80
N GLY A 206 -0.82 1.59 -29.41
CA GLY A 206 -1.26 2.92 -29.78
C GLY A 206 -0.68 4.06 -28.93
N PHE A 207 0.35 3.81 -28.13
CA PHE A 207 1.09 4.84 -27.40
C PHE A 207 2.45 5.16 -28.05
N ASP A 208 2.57 4.97 -29.36
CA ASP A 208 3.81 5.20 -30.13
C ASP A 208 4.14 6.69 -30.34
N LYS A 209 3.14 7.57 -30.28
CA LYS A 209 3.29 9.01 -30.50
C LYS A 209 3.22 9.87 -29.23
N VAL A 210 2.76 9.31 -28.13
CA VAL A 210 2.72 10.01 -26.85
C VAL A 210 4.09 9.94 -26.15
N ALA A 211 4.42 10.94 -25.34
CA ALA A 211 5.66 10.94 -24.58
C ALA A 211 5.68 9.79 -23.56
N LEU A 212 6.63 8.86 -23.70
CA LEU A 212 6.85 7.79 -22.75
C LEU A 212 7.93 8.17 -21.74
N PHE A 213 7.76 7.75 -20.47
CA PHE A 213 8.71 8.03 -19.41
C PHE A 213 8.90 6.84 -18.46
N GLN A 214 10.03 6.84 -17.75
CA GLN A 214 10.34 5.93 -16.64
C GLN A 214 10.54 6.74 -15.37
N CYS A 215 10.12 6.19 -14.25
CA CYS A 215 10.41 6.73 -12.93
C CYS A 215 11.22 5.73 -12.10
N ASP A 216 12.12 6.28 -11.30
CA ASP A 216 12.88 5.55 -10.30
C ASP A 216 13.43 6.51 -9.23
N TRP A 217 14.15 5.98 -8.25
CA TRP A 217 14.86 6.81 -7.29
C TRP A 217 16.19 7.31 -7.85
N SER A 218 16.65 8.42 -7.35
CA SER A 218 17.94 9.00 -7.77
C SER A 218 19.15 8.07 -7.56
N SER A 219 18.99 7.08 -6.68
CA SER A 219 20.03 6.09 -6.36
C SER A 219 20.10 4.91 -7.32
N ASN A 220 19.04 4.64 -8.13
CA ASN A 220 18.95 3.43 -8.93
C ASN A 220 18.39 3.61 -10.36
N PHE A 221 17.95 4.81 -10.76
CA PHE A 221 17.29 5.04 -12.05
C PHE A 221 18.16 4.68 -13.28
N THR A 222 19.46 4.64 -13.15
CA THR A 222 20.37 4.31 -14.25
C THR A 222 20.45 2.81 -14.55
N ASP A 223 20.04 1.95 -13.61
CA ASP A 223 20.21 0.50 -13.75
C ASP A 223 19.39 -0.07 -14.93
N ASN A 224 18.22 0.50 -15.15
CA ASN A 224 17.28 0.04 -16.20
C ASN A 224 16.86 1.16 -17.15
N GLY A 225 17.53 2.31 -17.13
CA GLY A 225 17.17 3.48 -17.94
C GLY A 225 17.26 3.23 -19.43
N LEU A 226 16.18 3.51 -20.19
CA LEU A 226 16.12 3.46 -21.64
C LEU A 226 16.41 4.86 -22.20
N ASP A 227 17.31 4.93 -23.19
CA ASP A 227 17.81 6.22 -23.69
C ASP A 227 16.79 7.03 -24.48
N ASP A 228 15.78 6.37 -25.01
CA ASP A 228 14.69 6.95 -25.78
C ASP A 228 13.46 7.35 -24.94
N LEU A 229 13.53 7.22 -23.62
CA LEU A 229 12.48 7.62 -22.70
C LEU A 229 12.88 8.87 -21.89
N VAL A 230 11.87 9.59 -21.42
CA VAL A 230 12.06 10.63 -20.40
C VAL A 230 12.34 9.94 -19.05
N TRP A 231 13.38 10.38 -18.34
CA TRP A 231 13.70 9.89 -17.00
C TRP A 231 13.19 10.85 -15.95
N THR A 232 12.42 10.36 -15.00
CA THR A 232 11.85 11.13 -13.89
C THR A 232 12.31 10.53 -12.56
N MET A 233 12.32 11.36 -11.51
CA MET A 233 12.74 10.94 -10.16
C MET A 233 11.53 10.89 -9.23
N ASN A 234 11.54 9.94 -8.29
CA ASN A 234 10.58 9.85 -7.20
C ASN A 234 11.29 10.18 -5.88
N PHE A 235 10.73 11.10 -5.10
CA PHE A 235 11.24 11.48 -3.77
C PHE A 235 10.15 12.21 -2.98
N GLY A 236 10.34 12.36 -1.66
CA GLY A 236 9.31 12.91 -0.79
C GLY A 236 9.62 14.28 -0.20
N THR A 237 8.69 14.72 0.62
CA THR A 237 8.79 15.92 1.45
C THR A 237 10.10 15.94 2.24
N GLY A 238 10.81 17.06 2.17
CA GLY A 238 12.09 17.25 2.85
C GLY A 238 13.34 16.86 2.04
N ALA A 239 13.19 16.25 0.85
CA ALA A 239 14.31 15.88 0.00
C ALA A 239 15.09 17.11 -0.48
N ASN A 240 16.42 16.95 -0.65
CA ASN A 240 17.24 17.92 -1.34
C ASN A 240 17.07 17.78 -2.85
N ILE A 241 16.37 18.71 -3.46
CA ILE A 241 15.97 18.63 -4.88
C ILE A 241 17.16 18.63 -5.83
N ASP A 242 18.19 19.41 -5.57
CA ASP A 242 19.37 19.43 -6.42
C ASP A 242 20.13 18.09 -6.39
N ASP A 243 20.19 17.44 -5.23
CA ASP A 243 20.79 16.11 -5.10
C ASP A 243 20.00 15.04 -5.87
N GLN A 244 18.67 15.10 -5.82
CA GLN A 244 17.82 14.14 -6.54
C GLN A 244 18.04 14.21 -8.05
N PHE A 245 18.30 15.38 -8.61
CA PHE A 245 18.52 15.56 -10.05
C PHE A 245 19.99 15.65 -10.48
N ARG A 246 20.94 15.63 -9.54
CA ARG A 246 22.37 15.84 -9.84
C ARG A 246 22.90 14.87 -10.90
N LYS A 247 22.68 13.58 -10.72
CA LYS A 247 23.15 12.55 -11.66
C LYS A 247 22.44 12.63 -13.01
N LEU A 248 21.14 12.92 -13.02
CA LEU A 248 20.38 13.10 -14.26
C LEU A 248 20.92 14.29 -15.07
N LYS A 249 21.15 15.43 -14.42
CA LYS A 249 21.74 16.62 -15.07
C LYS A 249 23.13 16.35 -15.66
N GLN A 250 23.94 15.51 -15.00
CA GLN A 250 25.26 15.10 -15.54
C GLN A 250 25.14 14.22 -16.78
N LEU A 251 24.20 13.28 -16.79
CA LEU A 251 24.01 12.34 -17.88
C LEU A 251 23.22 12.92 -19.06
N ARG A 252 22.25 13.78 -18.78
CA ARG A 252 21.34 14.41 -19.74
C ARG A 252 21.14 15.90 -19.41
N PRO A 253 22.15 16.77 -19.69
CA PRO A 253 22.11 18.16 -19.27
C PRO A 253 20.96 18.98 -19.87
N ASP A 254 20.45 18.56 -21.03
CA ASP A 254 19.34 19.20 -21.74
C ASP A 254 17.99 18.55 -21.47
N ALA A 255 17.88 17.55 -20.58
CA ALA A 255 16.61 16.90 -20.28
C ALA A 255 15.68 17.83 -19.46
N PRO A 256 14.35 17.83 -19.74
CA PRO A 256 13.39 18.42 -18.83
C PRO A 256 13.38 17.63 -17.52
N LEU A 257 13.24 18.32 -16.39
CA LEU A 257 13.24 17.70 -15.07
C LEU A 257 11.81 17.52 -14.57
N MET A 258 11.53 16.36 -13.97
CA MET A 258 10.24 16.04 -13.36
C MET A 258 10.41 15.11 -12.16
N CYS A 259 9.77 15.47 -11.05
CA CYS A 259 9.48 14.55 -9.95
C CYS A 259 8.12 13.89 -10.23
N SER A 260 8.13 12.62 -10.63
CA SER A 260 6.90 11.91 -11.01
C SER A 260 6.10 11.39 -9.83
N GLU A 261 6.71 11.30 -8.65
CA GLU A 261 6.05 11.16 -7.37
C GLU A 261 6.77 12.03 -6.34
N PHE A 262 6.12 13.12 -5.95
CA PHE A 262 6.52 13.91 -4.79
C PHE A 262 5.60 13.56 -3.63
N TRP A 263 6.11 12.79 -2.65
CA TRP A 263 5.29 12.23 -1.58
C TRP A 263 4.88 13.30 -0.57
N SER A 264 3.57 13.61 -0.53
CA SER A 264 2.97 14.64 0.32
C SER A 264 2.80 14.21 1.77
N GLY A 265 2.67 12.92 2.00
CA GLY A 265 2.43 12.26 3.28
C GLY A 265 2.97 10.86 3.26
N TRP A 266 2.27 9.94 3.93
CA TRP A 266 2.57 8.51 3.90
C TRP A 266 1.31 7.68 4.21
N PHE A 267 1.37 6.40 3.96
CA PHE A 267 0.29 5.44 4.21
C PHE A 267 0.44 4.77 5.58
N ASP A 268 -0.69 4.34 6.13
CA ASP A 268 -0.76 3.67 7.42
C ASP A 268 -0.74 2.15 7.28
N LYS A 269 -0.18 1.49 8.30
CA LYS A 269 -0.11 0.04 8.44
C LYS A 269 -0.86 -0.40 9.69
N TRP A 270 -1.51 -1.56 9.62
CA TRP A 270 -2.14 -2.14 10.79
C TRP A 270 -1.14 -2.38 11.93
N GLY A 271 -1.46 -1.84 13.11
CA GLY A 271 -0.59 -1.88 14.29
C GLY A 271 0.49 -0.79 14.34
N GLY A 272 0.61 0.05 13.28
CA GLY A 272 1.50 1.21 13.23
C GLY A 272 0.80 2.50 13.64
N LYS A 273 1.57 3.52 14.02
CA LYS A 273 1.03 4.87 14.26
C LYS A 273 0.59 5.50 12.94
N HIS A 274 -0.40 6.38 13.03
CA HIS A 274 -0.82 7.22 11.91
C HIS A 274 0.34 8.09 11.42
N GLU A 275 0.59 8.04 10.11
CA GLU A 275 1.69 8.73 9.46
C GLU A 275 1.28 10.15 9.05
N THR A 276 2.15 11.11 9.32
CA THR A 276 1.97 12.51 8.91
C THR A 276 3.28 13.10 8.41
N ARG A 277 3.21 14.10 7.55
CA ARG A 277 4.37 14.86 7.07
C ARG A 277 4.12 16.35 7.21
N SER A 278 5.19 17.11 7.35
CA SER A 278 5.14 18.58 7.50
C SER A 278 4.53 19.24 6.27
N SER A 279 3.44 19.98 6.46
CA SER A 279 2.84 20.83 5.43
C SER A 279 3.82 21.88 4.91
N LYS A 280 4.53 22.53 5.82
CA LYS A 280 5.53 23.57 5.50
C LYS A 280 6.65 23.05 4.62
N ASP A 281 7.21 21.86 4.94
CA ASP A 281 8.31 21.28 4.18
C ASP A 281 7.83 20.79 2.80
N MET A 282 6.60 20.24 2.72
CA MET A 282 5.99 19.86 1.46
C MET A 282 5.84 21.08 0.53
N VAL A 283 5.24 22.17 1.03
CA VAL A 283 5.03 23.40 0.26
C VAL A 283 6.38 24.04 -0.15
N ALA A 284 7.38 24.03 0.74
CA ALA A 284 8.70 24.54 0.43
C ALA A 284 9.38 23.75 -0.69
N GLY A 285 9.32 22.41 -0.66
CA GLY A 285 9.89 21.57 -1.71
C GLY A 285 9.19 21.78 -3.06
N MET A 286 7.86 21.89 -3.08
CA MET A 286 7.12 22.15 -4.30
C MET A 286 7.42 23.56 -4.86
N LYS A 287 7.55 24.56 -3.99
CA LYS A 287 7.94 25.91 -4.39
C LYS A 287 9.35 25.92 -5.01
N GLU A 288 10.30 25.21 -4.39
CA GLU A 288 11.68 25.10 -4.93
C GLU A 288 11.67 24.43 -6.32
N MET A 289 10.88 23.38 -6.53
CA MET A 289 10.75 22.78 -7.86
C MET A 289 10.21 23.76 -8.89
N LEU A 290 9.16 24.51 -8.55
CA LEU A 290 8.56 25.50 -9.47
C LEU A 290 9.51 26.66 -9.76
N ASP A 291 10.26 27.17 -8.77
CA ASP A 291 11.27 28.24 -8.97
C ASP A 291 12.38 27.77 -9.94
N LYS A 292 12.62 26.48 -10.05
CA LYS A 292 13.59 25.86 -10.96
C LYS A 292 12.97 25.31 -12.25
N ASN A 293 11.67 25.60 -12.52
CA ASN A 293 10.90 25.07 -13.65
C ASN A 293 10.87 23.52 -13.71
N ILE A 294 10.93 22.84 -12.57
CA ILE A 294 10.84 21.40 -12.46
C ILE A 294 9.37 21.00 -12.38
N SER A 295 8.92 20.12 -13.27
CA SER A 295 7.60 19.53 -13.25
C SER A 295 7.45 18.53 -12.10
N PHE A 296 6.21 18.32 -11.64
CA PHE A 296 5.94 17.36 -10.56
C PHE A 296 4.58 16.68 -10.71
N SER A 297 4.45 15.50 -10.06
CA SER A 297 3.18 14.89 -9.68
C SER A 297 3.13 14.76 -8.15
N LEU A 298 2.16 15.39 -7.51
CA LEU A 298 1.98 15.33 -6.06
C LEU A 298 1.31 14.03 -5.66
N TYR A 299 2.07 13.13 -5.12
CA TYR A 299 1.66 11.80 -4.66
C TYR A 299 1.50 11.77 -3.13
N MET A 300 0.33 11.61 -2.55
CA MET A 300 -1.00 11.77 -3.16
C MET A 300 -1.47 13.21 -3.01
N THR A 301 -2.18 13.71 -3.99
CA THR A 301 -3.00 14.93 -3.83
C THR A 301 -4.31 14.58 -3.12
N HIS A 302 -4.87 13.40 -3.42
CA HIS A 302 -5.99 12.77 -2.75
C HIS A 302 -5.79 11.26 -2.80
N GLY A 303 -5.64 10.63 -1.65
CA GLY A 303 -5.42 9.19 -1.58
C GLY A 303 -6.69 8.38 -1.78
N GLY A 304 -7.78 8.76 -1.12
CA GLY A 304 -9.04 8.03 -1.15
C GLY A 304 -9.05 6.78 -0.27
N THR A 305 -9.75 5.74 -0.71
CA THR A 305 -10.00 4.52 0.08
C THR A 305 -9.71 3.27 -0.74
N SER A 306 -8.93 2.33 -0.20
CA SER A 306 -8.74 1.01 -0.78
C SER A 306 -9.92 0.09 -0.40
N PHE A 307 -11.08 0.34 -1.00
CA PHE A 307 -12.33 -0.35 -0.69
C PHE A 307 -12.24 -1.88 -0.79
N GLY A 308 -13.07 -2.60 -0.04
CA GLY A 308 -13.09 -4.06 -0.05
C GLY A 308 -11.77 -4.67 0.41
N HIS A 309 -11.17 -5.51 -0.40
CA HIS A 309 -9.92 -6.23 -0.10
C HIS A 309 -8.68 -5.65 -0.83
N TRP A 310 -8.77 -4.46 -1.40
CA TRP A 310 -7.75 -3.93 -2.30
C TRP A 310 -6.53 -3.30 -1.61
N ALA A 311 -6.55 -3.06 -0.29
CA ALA A 311 -5.34 -2.65 0.43
C ALA A 311 -4.29 -3.76 0.38
N GLY A 312 -3.06 -3.41 0.06
CA GLY A 312 -1.92 -4.34 -0.04
C GLY A 312 -1.17 -4.55 1.27
N ALA A 313 0.10 -4.88 1.16
CA ALA A 313 1.03 -4.97 2.28
C ALA A 313 2.44 -4.58 1.83
N ASN A 314 3.25 -4.07 2.74
CA ASN A 314 4.64 -3.73 2.48
C ASN A 314 5.61 -4.80 2.97
N SER A 315 6.83 -4.74 2.45
CA SER A 315 7.99 -5.53 2.85
C SER A 315 9.19 -4.60 3.14
N PRO A 316 10.27 -5.03 3.80
CA PRO A 316 10.58 -6.40 4.24
C PRO A 316 9.68 -6.89 5.38
N GLY A 317 9.55 -8.22 5.50
CA GLY A 317 8.58 -8.84 6.36
C GLY A 317 7.15 -8.70 5.81
N PHE A 318 6.17 -8.66 6.70
CA PHE A 318 4.77 -8.47 6.32
C PHE A 318 4.16 -7.31 7.12
N ALA A 319 3.85 -6.23 6.45
CA ALA A 319 3.27 -5.03 7.04
C ALA A 319 2.02 -4.61 6.26
N PRO A 320 0.84 -5.16 6.61
CA PRO A 320 -0.40 -4.94 5.88
C PRO A 320 -0.90 -3.51 6.04
N ASP A 321 -1.33 -2.91 4.92
CA ASP A 321 -1.83 -1.55 4.85
C ASP A 321 -3.28 -1.48 5.33
N VAL A 322 -3.66 -0.35 5.94
CA VAL A 322 -5.05 -0.10 6.35
C VAL A 322 -5.94 0.19 5.12
N THR A 323 -7.25 0.16 5.30
CA THR A 323 -8.21 0.43 4.23
C THR A 323 -8.19 1.88 3.78
N SER A 324 -8.08 2.83 4.71
CA SER A 324 -7.95 4.26 4.38
C SER A 324 -6.63 4.52 3.68
N TYR A 325 -6.68 5.18 2.54
CA TYR A 325 -5.49 5.70 1.88
C TYR A 325 -5.45 7.23 2.01
N ASP A 326 -5.79 7.73 3.21
CA ASP A 326 -5.82 9.18 3.51
C ASP A 326 -4.48 9.85 3.17
N TYR A 327 -3.38 9.16 3.43
CA TYR A 327 -2.01 9.53 3.05
C TYR A 327 -1.52 10.85 3.66
N ASP A 328 -2.27 11.43 4.61
CA ASP A 328 -2.05 12.80 5.07
C ASP A 328 -2.02 13.80 3.89
N ALA A 329 -2.81 13.53 2.86
CA ALA A 329 -2.83 14.27 1.61
C ALA A 329 -3.51 15.65 1.75
N PRO A 330 -3.24 16.60 0.83
CA PRO A 330 -3.93 17.89 0.82
C PRO A 330 -5.46 17.79 0.75
N ILE A 331 -5.99 16.83 0.01
CA ILE A 331 -7.42 16.48 0.00
C ILE A 331 -7.57 15.19 0.80
N ASN A 332 -8.28 15.22 1.92
CA ASN A 332 -8.45 14.06 2.79
C ASN A 332 -9.28 12.93 2.15
N GLU A 333 -9.36 11.77 2.80
CA GLU A 333 -10.03 10.55 2.30
C GLU A 333 -11.43 10.82 1.74
N TYR A 334 -12.21 11.70 2.36
CA TYR A 334 -13.58 12.03 1.94
C TYR A 334 -13.70 13.34 1.17
N GLY A 335 -12.60 13.86 0.62
CA GLY A 335 -12.60 14.93 -0.37
C GLY A 335 -12.67 16.33 0.18
N GLN A 336 -12.38 16.56 1.45
CA GLN A 336 -12.33 17.91 2.03
C GLN A 336 -10.89 18.46 1.98
N ALA A 337 -10.79 19.78 1.85
CA ALA A 337 -9.53 20.49 1.93
C ALA A 337 -8.96 20.44 3.36
N THR A 338 -7.68 20.05 3.48
CA THR A 338 -6.92 20.09 4.73
C THR A 338 -6.14 21.40 4.86
N PRO A 339 -5.48 21.68 6.00
CA PRO A 339 -4.53 22.79 6.08
C PRO A 339 -3.45 22.75 4.99
N LYS A 340 -2.93 21.54 4.66
CA LYS A 340 -1.98 21.36 3.53
C LYS A 340 -2.54 21.87 2.20
N TYR A 341 -3.83 21.62 1.94
CA TYR A 341 -4.49 22.12 0.73
C TYR A 341 -4.47 23.65 0.69
N THR A 342 -4.83 24.30 1.79
CA THR A 342 -4.90 25.76 1.87
C THR A 342 -3.52 26.40 1.66
N GLU A 343 -2.52 25.95 2.38
CA GLU A 343 -1.13 26.44 2.26
C GLU A 343 -0.57 26.21 0.85
N LEU A 344 -0.79 25.02 0.28
CA LEU A 344 -0.35 24.69 -1.07
C LEU A 344 -1.06 25.55 -2.12
N ARG A 345 -2.37 25.76 -1.99
CA ARG A 345 -3.14 26.60 -2.90
C ARG A 345 -2.64 28.06 -2.90
N GLU A 346 -2.34 28.61 -1.73
CA GLU A 346 -1.78 29.96 -1.59
C GLU A 346 -0.44 30.08 -2.32
N MET A 347 0.43 29.09 -2.18
CA MET A 347 1.70 29.03 -2.90
C MET A 347 1.48 28.90 -4.40
N LEU A 348 0.64 27.97 -4.87
CA LEU A 348 0.39 27.71 -6.30
C LEU A 348 -0.29 28.90 -7.00
N GLN A 349 -1.07 29.73 -6.27
CA GLN A 349 -1.63 30.96 -6.83
C GLN A 349 -0.53 31.92 -7.35
N GLN A 350 0.68 31.91 -6.76
CA GLN A 350 1.80 32.75 -7.19
C GLN A 350 2.35 32.34 -8.57
N TYR A 351 2.14 31.09 -8.98
CA TYR A 351 2.55 30.52 -10.27
C TYR A 351 1.41 30.45 -11.29
N SER A 352 0.27 31.08 -10.99
CA SER A 352 -0.87 31.16 -11.90
C SER A 352 -1.04 32.60 -12.41
N LYS A 353 -1.16 32.77 -13.74
CA LYS A 353 -1.42 34.07 -14.37
C LYS A 353 -2.82 34.61 -14.06
N THR A 354 -3.73 33.78 -13.64
CA THR A 354 -5.10 34.10 -13.32
C THR A 354 -5.49 33.67 -11.94
N LYS A 355 -6.55 34.22 -11.37
CA LYS A 355 -7.10 33.75 -10.10
C LYS A 355 -7.53 32.29 -10.23
N LEU A 356 -7.11 31.45 -9.29
CA LEU A 356 -7.52 30.07 -9.25
C LEU A 356 -9.03 29.91 -9.06
N PRO A 357 -9.68 28.89 -9.63
CA PRO A 357 -11.11 28.65 -9.45
C PRO A 357 -11.48 28.52 -7.97
N ALA A 358 -12.71 28.82 -7.63
CA ALA A 358 -13.21 28.62 -6.28
C ALA A 358 -13.12 27.12 -5.87
N VAL A 359 -12.78 26.88 -4.60
CA VAL A 359 -12.76 25.51 -4.06
C VAL A 359 -14.18 24.95 -4.06
N PRO A 360 -14.43 23.77 -4.63
CA PRO A 360 -15.72 23.12 -4.62
C PRO A 360 -16.30 22.99 -3.22
N LYS A 361 -17.63 23.08 -3.11
CA LYS A 361 -18.30 22.83 -1.84
C LYS A 361 -18.01 21.38 -1.38
N ALA A 362 -17.64 21.22 -0.12
CA ALA A 362 -17.45 19.92 0.48
C ALA A 362 -18.73 19.07 0.42
N ILE A 363 -18.57 17.77 0.19
CA ILE A 363 -19.67 16.81 0.31
C ILE A 363 -20.07 16.74 1.80
N ALA A 364 -21.38 16.80 2.04
CA ALA A 364 -21.90 16.82 3.41
C ALA A 364 -21.63 15.50 4.12
N THR A 365 -21.20 15.58 5.37
CA THR A 365 -21.12 14.42 6.26
C THR A 365 -22.43 14.27 7.07
N THR A 366 -22.68 13.07 7.54
CA THR A 366 -23.84 12.75 8.41
C THR A 366 -23.42 11.83 9.53
N THR A 367 -24.23 11.76 10.58
CA THR A 367 -24.09 10.79 11.68
C THR A 367 -25.19 9.74 11.56
N VAL A 368 -24.88 8.53 11.99
CA VAL A 368 -25.85 7.44 12.16
C VAL A 368 -25.89 7.09 13.65
N PRO A 369 -27.07 7.15 14.30
CA PRO A 369 -27.19 6.73 15.69
C PRO A 369 -26.68 5.30 15.91
N SER A 370 -26.19 5.02 17.11
CA SER A 370 -25.71 3.68 17.47
C SER A 370 -26.81 2.63 17.22
N PHE A 371 -26.43 1.53 16.58
CA PHE A 371 -27.31 0.42 16.26
C PHE A 371 -26.65 -0.92 16.62
N ARG A 372 -27.46 -1.94 16.89
CA ARG A 372 -27.01 -3.28 17.21
C ARG A 372 -27.15 -4.21 16.00
N PHE A 373 -26.23 -5.16 15.89
CA PHE A 373 -26.39 -6.28 14.98
C PHE A 373 -27.39 -7.27 15.58
N THR A 374 -28.37 -7.67 14.82
CA THR A 374 -29.54 -8.46 15.26
C THR A 374 -29.50 -9.89 14.82
N GLU A 375 -28.64 -10.21 13.87
CA GLU A 375 -28.49 -11.55 13.27
C GLU A 375 -27.02 -11.92 13.15
N TYR A 376 -26.69 -13.20 13.31
CA TYR A 376 -25.36 -13.71 13.10
C TYR A 376 -25.36 -15.14 12.54
N ALA A 377 -24.29 -15.50 11.84
CA ALA A 377 -24.06 -16.81 11.31
C ALA A 377 -22.62 -17.25 11.69
N PRO A 378 -22.43 -18.10 12.71
CA PRO A 378 -21.11 -18.57 13.09
C PRO A 378 -20.41 -19.30 11.94
N VAL A 379 -19.11 -19.04 11.75
CA VAL A 379 -18.33 -19.66 10.66
C VAL A 379 -18.39 -21.19 10.75
N PHE A 380 -18.22 -21.76 11.95
CA PHE A 380 -18.19 -23.22 12.14
C PHE A 380 -19.55 -23.91 11.95
N ASP A 381 -20.66 -23.18 12.06
CA ASP A 381 -22.00 -23.71 11.80
C ASP A 381 -22.37 -23.65 10.29
N ASN A 382 -21.57 -22.94 9.49
CA ASN A 382 -21.84 -22.61 8.09
C ASN A 382 -20.71 -23.08 7.15
N LEU A 383 -20.10 -24.22 7.44
CA LEU A 383 -19.01 -24.74 6.62
C LEU A 383 -19.53 -25.18 5.24
N PRO A 384 -18.88 -24.74 4.15
CA PRO A 384 -19.18 -25.24 2.81
C PRO A 384 -18.72 -26.71 2.66
N GLU A 385 -18.96 -27.32 1.48
CA GLU A 385 -18.43 -28.65 1.20
C GLU A 385 -16.90 -28.63 1.17
N PRO A 386 -16.22 -29.57 1.85
CA PRO A 386 -14.77 -29.58 1.92
C PRO A 386 -14.12 -30.17 0.67
N ILE A 387 -12.95 -29.64 0.34
CA ILE A 387 -12.01 -30.26 -0.63
C ILE A 387 -10.98 -31.07 0.17
N VAL A 388 -10.87 -32.36 -0.11
CA VAL A 388 -9.96 -33.25 0.62
C VAL A 388 -8.59 -33.28 -0.09
N THR A 389 -7.52 -33.09 0.67
CA THR A 389 -6.13 -33.17 0.20
C THR A 389 -5.24 -33.91 1.19
N GLU A 390 -4.19 -34.58 0.72
CA GLU A 390 -3.23 -35.23 1.61
C GLU A 390 -2.42 -34.18 2.40
N LYS A 391 -1.99 -33.11 1.73
CA LYS A 391 -1.20 -32.01 2.29
C LYS A 391 -1.97 -30.71 2.23
N VAL A 392 -1.59 -29.74 3.05
CA VAL A 392 -2.10 -28.37 2.92
C VAL A 392 -1.72 -27.79 1.54
N LYS A 393 -2.54 -26.88 1.05
CA LYS A 393 -2.36 -26.16 -0.20
C LYS A 393 -2.69 -24.69 -0.02
N THR A 394 -2.09 -23.85 -0.86
CA THR A 394 -2.41 -22.41 -0.88
C THR A 394 -3.80 -22.14 -1.45
N MET A 395 -4.34 -20.96 -1.20
CA MET A 395 -5.66 -20.56 -1.71
C MET A 395 -5.69 -20.52 -3.24
N GLU A 396 -4.59 -20.11 -3.89
CA GLU A 396 -4.45 -20.06 -5.35
C GLU A 396 -4.57 -21.45 -6.00
N GLU A 397 -4.10 -22.50 -5.31
CA GLU A 397 -4.25 -23.89 -5.77
C GLU A 397 -5.73 -24.36 -5.73
N PHE A 398 -6.55 -23.72 -4.90
CA PHE A 398 -8.00 -23.92 -4.84
C PHE A 398 -8.78 -22.95 -5.73
N ASN A 399 -8.09 -22.15 -6.55
CA ASN A 399 -8.69 -21.13 -7.39
C ASN A 399 -9.45 -20.05 -6.59
N GLN A 400 -8.95 -19.70 -5.41
CA GLN A 400 -9.46 -18.62 -4.57
C GLN A 400 -8.38 -17.56 -4.36
N GLY A 401 -8.68 -16.31 -4.72
CA GLY A 401 -7.73 -15.19 -4.62
C GLY A 401 -7.80 -14.45 -3.31
N TRP A 402 -8.99 -14.38 -2.71
CA TRP A 402 -9.28 -13.60 -1.51
C TRP A 402 -10.18 -14.36 -0.55
N GLY A 403 -10.37 -13.80 0.64
CA GLY A 403 -11.24 -14.37 1.66
C GLY A 403 -10.48 -15.20 2.67
N SER A 404 -11.14 -16.22 3.18
CA SER A 404 -10.64 -17.08 4.25
C SER A 404 -10.64 -18.54 3.84
N ILE A 405 -9.87 -19.37 4.55
CA ILE A 405 -9.84 -20.81 4.38
C ILE A 405 -9.72 -21.49 5.74
N LEU A 406 -10.47 -22.58 5.95
CA LEU A 406 -10.35 -23.44 7.13
C LEU A 406 -9.69 -24.75 6.72
N TYR A 407 -8.57 -25.06 7.34
CA TYR A 407 -7.88 -26.34 7.25
C TYR A 407 -8.26 -27.19 8.45
N ARG A 408 -8.78 -28.39 8.23
CA ARG A 408 -9.22 -29.32 9.29
C ARG A 408 -8.55 -30.67 9.13
N THR A 409 -7.96 -31.19 10.23
CA THR A 409 -7.42 -32.57 10.30
C THR A 409 -7.63 -33.16 11.67
N SER A 410 -7.31 -34.46 11.84
CA SER A 410 -7.38 -35.17 13.11
C SER A 410 -6.00 -35.28 13.74
N LEU A 411 -5.91 -35.03 15.05
CA LEU A 411 -4.69 -35.17 15.84
C LEU A 411 -4.47 -36.61 16.31
N PRO A 412 -3.22 -37.08 16.49
CA PRO A 412 -2.92 -38.23 17.27
C PRO A 412 -3.30 -38.01 18.75
N GLU A 413 -3.23 -39.05 19.57
CA GLU A 413 -3.33 -38.88 21.03
C GLU A 413 -2.14 -38.05 21.54
N LEU A 414 -2.43 -36.96 22.24
CA LEU A 414 -1.44 -36.12 22.91
C LEU A 414 -1.56 -36.29 24.41
N LYS A 415 -0.68 -37.13 24.99
CA LYS A 415 -0.65 -37.36 26.45
C LYS A 415 -0.09 -36.16 27.22
N LYS A 416 0.74 -35.35 26.56
CA LYS A 416 1.32 -34.09 27.05
C LYS A 416 1.04 -32.96 26.03
N PRO A 417 1.17 -31.70 26.43
CA PRO A 417 1.16 -30.59 25.47
C PRO A 417 2.21 -30.81 24.37
N ALA A 418 1.87 -30.48 23.14
CA ALA A 418 2.69 -30.67 21.96
C ALA A 418 2.90 -29.35 21.21
N LYS A 419 4.01 -29.21 20.52
CA LYS A 419 4.33 -28.01 19.75
C LYS A 419 3.77 -28.15 18.33
N LEU A 420 2.96 -27.18 17.91
CA LEU A 420 2.48 -27.01 16.54
C LEU A 420 3.30 -25.93 15.86
N HIS A 421 3.93 -26.30 14.74
CA HIS A 421 4.62 -25.36 13.86
C HIS A 421 3.89 -25.28 12.52
N ILE A 422 3.59 -24.06 12.05
CA ILE A 422 2.96 -23.81 10.75
C ILE A 422 3.91 -22.95 9.93
N ALA A 423 4.55 -23.56 8.95
CA ALA A 423 5.46 -22.87 8.05
C ALA A 423 4.68 -22.12 6.96
N GLY A 424 4.96 -20.84 6.80
CA GLY A 424 4.33 -20.01 5.77
C GLY A 424 2.82 -19.88 5.93
N GLY A 425 2.35 -19.60 7.13
CA GLY A 425 0.96 -19.26 7.42
C GLY A 425 0.65 -17.82 7.03
N HIS A 426 -0.17 -17.61 5.99
CA HIS A 426 -0.46 -16.31 5.38
C HIS A 426 -1.97 -16.01 5.38
N ASP A 427 -2.48 -15.10 6.30
CA ASP A 427 -1.68 -14.13 7.08
C ASP A 427 -2.03 -14.13 8.57
N TYR A 428 -3.33 -14.29 8.92
CA TYR A 428 -3.81 -14.35 10.30
C TYR A 428 -4.52 -15.66 10.55
N LEU A 429 -3.97 -16.46 11.46
CA LEU A 429 -4.41 -17.82 11.71
C LEU A 429 -5.00 -17.93 13.11
N GLN A 430 -6.16 -18.56 13.21
CA GLN A 430 -6.76 -18.95 14.48
C GLN A 430 -6.81 -20.47 14.60
N ILE A 431 -6.36 -21.00 15.72
CA ILE A 431 -6.19 -22.42 15.96
C ILE A 431 -7.19 -22.89 17.01
N TYR A 432 -7.90 -23.98 16.68
CA TYR A 432 -8.91 -24.60 17.55
C TYR A 432 -8.63 -26.10 17.68
N VAL A 433 -8.88 -26.67 18.86
CA VAL A 433 -8.89 -28.12 19.11
C VAL A 433 -10.26 -28.52 19.66
N ASP A 434 -10.95 -29.43 18.97
CA ASP A 434 -12.35 -29.83 19.25
C ASP A 434 -13.27 -28.61 19.47
N GLY A 435 -13.12 -27.58 18.62
CA GLY A 435 -13.90 -26.34 18.65
C GLY A 435 -13.48 -25.33 19.73
N LYS A 436 -12.51 -25.66 20.57
CA LYS A 436 -12.00 -24.75 21.61
C LYS A 436 -10.85 -23.91 21.03
N TYR A 437 -10.93 -22.60 21.16
CA TYR A 437 -9.86 -21.68 20.77
C TYR A 437 -8.59 -21.92 21.60
N ILE A 438 -7.48 -22.08 20.93
CA ILE A 438 -6.15 -22.31 21.53
C ILE A 438 -5.28 -21.06 21.46
N GLY A 439 -5.31 -20.35 20.33
CA GLY A 439 -4.52 -19.16 20.10
C GLY A 439 -4.53 -18.74 18.64
N ASN A 440 -3.74 -17.71 18.34
CA ASN A 440 -3.58 -17.19 16.98
C ASN A 440 -2.11 -17.07 16.62
N LEU A 441 -1.83 -17.13 15.33
CA LEU A 441 -0.55 -16.81 14.72
C LEU A 441 -0.76 -15.63 13.76
N ASP A 442 0.11 -14.65 13.87
CA ASP A 442 0.06 -13.42 13.08
C ASP A 442 1.38 -13.33 12.30
N ARG A 443 1.28 -13.34 10.98
CA ARG A 443 2.44 -13.28 10.06
C ARG A 443 3.37 -12.10 10.33
N ARG A 444 2.86 -10.97 10.83
CA ARG A 444 3.69 -9.80 11.21
C ARG A 444 4.75 -10.14 12.25
N ASN A 445 4.49 -11.16 13.08
CA ASN A 445 5.38 -11.62 14.14
C ASN A 445 6.35 -12.71 13.68
N GLY A 446 6.34 -13.09 12.40
CA GLY A 446 7.10 -14.21 11.84
C GLY A 446 6.54 -15.57 12.26
N ASP A 447 7.18 -16.64 11.80
CA ASP A 447 6.78 -18.01 12.15
C ASP A 447 7.06 -18.28 13.63
N LYS A 448 6.02 -18.57 14.38
CA LYS A 448 6.07 -18.93 15.80
C LYS A 448 5.41 -20.28 16.03
N ASP A 449 5.89 -20.98 17.04
CA ASP A 449 5.26 -22.22 17.49
C ASP A 449 4.10 -21.92 18.43
N LEU A 450 3.05 -22.75 18.35
CA LEU A 450 1.93 -22.75 19.28
C LEU A 450 1.91 -24.05 20.06
N VAL A 451 1.59 -24.01 21.35
CA VAL A 451 1.48 -25.19 22.20
C VAL A 451 0.02 -25.68 22.20
N LEU A 452 -0.19 -26.90 21.65
CA LEU A 452 -1.48 -27.57 21.74
C LEU A 452 -1.61 -28.29 23.10
N PRO A 453 -2.80 -28.29 23.72
CA PRO A 453 -3.04 -29.04 24.94
C PRO A 453 -3.03 -30.55 24.68
N SER A 454 -2.91 -31.34 25.73
CA SER A 454 -3.19 -32.79 25.66
C SER A 454 -4.60 -33.05 25.12
N CYS A 455 -4.75 -34.05 24.27
CA CYS A 455 -6.04 -34.38 23.65
C CYS A 455 -6.14 -35.87 23.32
N ARG A 456 -7.38 -36.34 23.15
CA ARG A 456 -7.67 -37.72 22.72
C ARG A 456 -7.22 -37.96 21.28
N LYS A 457 -6.99 -39.23 20.92
CA LYS A 457 -6.84 -39.63 19.51
C LYS A 457 -8.04 -39.22 18.69
N GLY A 458 -7.81 -38.64 17.54
CA GLY A 458 -8.87 -38.16 16.63
C GLY A 458 -9.51 -36.84 17.07
N ALA A 459 -8.90 -36.11 18.01
CA ALA A 459 -9.30 -34.72 18.29
C ALA A 459 -9.19 -33.89 17.02
N GLN A 460 -10.15 -33.01 16.77
CA GLN A 460 -10.21 -32.18 15.57
C GLN A 460 -9.32 -30.96 15.72
N LEU A 461 -8.34 -30.81 14.85
CA LEU A 461 -7.57 -29.55 14.69
C LEU A 461 -8.19 -28.72 13.59
N ASP A 462 -8.53 -27.48 13.90
CA ASP A 462 -9.01 -26.48 12.96
C ASP A 462 -8.04 -25.29 12.92
N ILE A 463 -7.62 -24.90 11.72
CA ILE A 463 -6.79 -23.73 11.45
C ILE A 463 -7.59 -22.84 10.50
N LEU A 464 -8.18 -21.77 11.03
CA LEU A 464 -8.89 -20.77 10.26
C LEU A 464 -7.90 -19.67 9.85
N VAL A 465 -7.71 -19.49 8.54
CA VAL A 465 -6.76 -18.52 7.97
C VAL A 465 -7.52 -17.43 7.24
N GLU A 466 -7.30 -16.18 7.62
CA GLU A 466 -7.72 -15.01 6.85
C GLU A 466 -6.56 -14.52 5.99
N ALA A 467 -6.82 -14.37 4.69
CA ALA A 467 -5.90 -13.72 3.77
C ALA A 467 -6.06 -12.21 3.84
N MET A 468 -4.98 -11.51 4.13
CA MET A 468 -4.88 -10.06 3.99
C MET A 468 -4.37 -9.69 2.59
N GLY A 469 -4.11 -8.39 2.34
CA GLY A 469 -3.53 -7.94 1.08
C GLY A 469 -2.17 -8.58 0.80
N ARG A 470 -1.91 -8.92 -0.48
CA ARG A 470 -0.60 -9.39 -0.91
C ARG A 470 0.40 -8.25 -0.92
N ILE A 471 1.66 -8.61 -0.70
CA ILE A 471 2.77 -7.66 -0.72
C ILE A 471 2.79 -6.92 -2.06
N ASN A 472 2.85 -5.59 -1.98
CA ASN A 472 2.79 -4.68 -3.14
C ASN A 472 4.15 -4.07 -3.51
N PHE A 473 5.16 -4.19 -2.66
CA PHE A 473 6.45 -3.55 -2.88
C PHE A 473 7.64 -4.47 -2.55
N GLY A 474 8.76 -4.27 -3.27
CA GLY A 474 9.97 -5.07 -3.11
C GLY A 474 9.91 -6.40 -3.85
N ARG A 475 10.83 -7.30 -3.51
CA ARG A 475 10.98 -8.59 -4.21
C ARG A 475 10.00 -9.67 -3.74
N ALA A 476 9.33 -9.47 -2.61
CA ALA A 476 8.40 -10.43 -2.00
C ALA A 476 6.96 -10.36 -2.57
N ILE A 477 6.75 -9.71 -3.70
CA ILE A 477 5.42 -9.55 -4.33
C ILE A 477 4.80 -10.88 -4.81
N LYS A 478 5.58 -11.94 -4.93
CA LYS A 478 5.08 -13.29 -5.16
C LYS A 478 4.59 -13.89 -3.85
N ASP A 479 3.43 -13.47 -3.41
CA ASP A 479 2.88 -13.68 -2.07
C ASP A 479 1.65 -14.60 -2.12
N PHE A 480 1.83 -15.90 -1.84
CA PHE A 480 0.75 -16.88 -1.76
C PHE A 480 -0.06 -16.73 -0.48
N LYS A 481 -1.33 -17.13 -0.50
CA LYS A 481 -2.25 -17.07 0.64
C LYS A 481 -2.68 -18.46 1.13
N GLY A 482 -3.07 -18.54 2.41
CA GLY A 482 -3.32 -19.81 3.09
C GLY A 482 -2.07 -20.36 3.77
N ILE A 483 -1.80 -21.64 3.64
CA ILE A 483 -0.59 -22.28 4.18
C ILE A 483 0.29 -22.73 3.00
N GLU A 484 1.45 -22.08 2.83
CA GLU A 484 2.37 -22.33 1.72
C GLU A 484 3.31 -23.53 2.01
N GLY A 485 3.69 -23.69 3.27
CA GLY A 485 4.64 -24.71 3.70
C GLY A 485 3.99 -25.96 4.29
N THR A 486 4.40 -26.33 5.51
CA THR A 486 3.94 -27.51 6.22
C THR A 486 3.29 -27.18 7.55
N VAL A 487 2.52 -28.13 8.06
CA VAL A 487 2.00 -28.12 9.44
C VAL A 487 2.59 -29.29 10.17
N ASP A 488 3.49 -29.01 11.12
CA ASP A 488 4.30 -29.99 11.80
C ASP A 488 3.95 -30.05 13.30
N LEU A 489 3.84 -31.25 13.83
CA LEU A 489 3.56 -31.52 15.23
C LEU A 489 4.80 -32.14 15.87
N THR A 490 5.32 -31.51 16.92
CA THR A 490 6.45 -32.05 17.71
C THR A 490 5.96 -32.51 19.08
N ILE A 491 6.23 -33.79 19.39
CA ILE A 491 5.85 -34.47 20.63
C ILE A 491 7.13 -34.86 21.36
N GLU A 492 7.19 -34.60 22.66
CA GLU A 492 8.28 -35.10 23.52
C GLU A 492 7.95 -36.51 24.01
N ILE A 493 8.87 -37.46 23.77
CA ILE A 493 8.81 -38.82 24.28
C ILE A 493 10.18 -39.14 24.93
N ASP A 494 10.18 -39.45 26.21
CA ASP A 494 11.38 -39.81 27.01
C ASP A 494 12.53 -38.79 26.89
N GLY A 495 12.16 -37.49 26.87
CA GLY A 495 13.12 -36.38 26.76
C GLY A 495 13.65 -36.11 25.35
N ASN A 496 13.13 -36.79 24.32
CA ASN A 496 13.47 -36.55 22.92
C ASN A 496 12.29 -35.99 22.14
N ASP A 497 12.55 -35.03 21.25
CA ASP A 497 11.57 -34.43 20.35
C ASP A 497 11.39 -35.27 19.09
N TYR A 498 10.14 -35.62 18.77
CA TYR A 498 9.73 -36.29 17.54
C TYR A 498 8.78 -35.40 16.77
N THR A 499 9.17 -35.02 15.56
CA THR A 499 8.39 -34.16 14.68
C THR A 499 7.80 -34.95 13.53
N ALA A 500 6.50 -34.74 13.26
CA ALA A 500 5.79 -35.34 12.13
C ALA A 500 4.88 -34.32 11.46
N GLN A 501 4.86 -34.36 10.11
CA GLN A 501 3.94 -33.54 9.31
C GLN A 501 2.52 -34.06 9.44
N LEU A 502 1.56 -33.18 9.74
CA LEU A 502 0.15 -33.49 9.73
C LEU A 502 -0.37 -33.60 8.27
N LYS A 503 -1.25 -34.57 8.05
CA LYS A 503 -1.78 -34.93 6.73
C LYS A 503 -3.31 -35.13 6.77
N ASN A 504 -3.89 -35.41 5.59
CA ASN A 504 -5.32 -35.70 5.40
C ASN A 504 -6.22 -34.54 5.82
N TRP A 505 -6.13 -33.47 5.06
CA TRP A 505 -6.83 -32.23 5.32
C TRP A 505 -8.18 -32.15 4.61
N LYS A 506 -9.19 -31.61 5.30
CA LYS A 506 -10.43 -31.10 4.75
C LYS A 506 -10.30 -29.58 4.68
N ASN A 507 -10.40 -29.01 3.49
CA ASN A 507 -10.21 -27.59 3.25
C ASN A 507 -11.57 -26.96 2.90
N TYR A 508 -11.99 -25.96 3.66
CA TYR A 508 -13.26 -25.25 3.49
C TYR A 508 -12.98 -23.83 3.01
N LEU A 509 -13.51 -23.45 1.85
CA LEU A 509 -13.22 -22.21 1.19
C LEU A 509 -14.30 -21.16 1.45
N PHE A 510 -13.93 -19.98 1.93
CA PHE A 510 -14.81 -18.85 2.20
C PHE A 510 -14.37 -17.68 1.30
N PRO A 511 -15.05 -17.45 0.16
CA PRO A 511 -14.65 -16.35 -0.73
C PRO A 511 -14.95 -14.96 -0.16
N ASP A 512 -15.77 -14.86 0.90
CA ASP A 512 -16.10 -13.64 1.65
C ASP A 512 -16.61 -12.49 0.76
N THR A 513 -17.24 -12.81 -0.38
CA THR A 513 -17.97 -11.84 -1.19
C THR A 513 -19.31 -11.50 -0.55
N TYR A 514 -19.89 -10.37 -0.93
CA TYR A 514 -21.22 -9.96 -0.44
C TYR A 514 -22.27 -11.06 -0.68
N GLU A 515 -22.30 -11.64 -1.88
CA GLU A 515 -23.25 -12.69 -2.26
C GLU A 515 -23.06 -13.97 -1.44
N TYR A 516 -21.82 -14.30 -1.08
CA TYR A 516 -21.52 -15.43 -0.21
C TYR A 516 -21.99 -15.14 1.22
N MET A 517 -21.63 -14.00 1.76
CA MET A 517 -21.97 -13.61 3.13
C MET A 517 -23.49 -13.46 3.33
N GLN A 518 -24.21 -12.95 2.32
CA GLN A 518 -25.67 -12.78 2.38
C GLN A 518 -26.45 -14.11 2.48
N LYS A 519 -25.89 -15.20 1.94
CA LYS A 519 -26.55 -16.52 1.86
C LYS A 519 -26.34 -17.40 3.10
N GLN A 520 -25.58 -16.94 4.09
CA GLN A 520 -25.32 -17.74 5.29
C GLN A 520 -26.58 -17.98 6.11
N ALA A 521 -26.60 -19.06 6.90
CA ALA A 521 -27.75 -19.39 7.76
C ALA A 521 -27.74 -18.52 9.02
N TYR A 522 -28.27 -17.32 8.88
CA TYR A 522 -28.40 -16.37 9.99
C TYR A 522 -29.42 -16.83 11.03
N LYS A 523 -29.09 -16.63 12.28
CA LYS A 523 -29.95 -16.81 13.44
C LYS A 523 -30.01 -15.53 14.28
N PRO A 524 -31.08 -15.29 15.07
CA PRO A 524 -31.17 -14.11 15.92
C PRO A 524 -30.02 -14.02 16.90
N LEU A 525 -29.45 -12.82 17.05
CA LEU A 525 -28.45 -12.47 18.06
C LEU A 525 -29.17 -11.81 19.25
N THR A 526 -29.52 -12.61 20.27
CA THR A 526 -30.39 -12.17 21.39
C THR A 526 -29.63 -11.71 22.62
N ASP A 527 -28.38 -12.12 22.80
CA ASP A 527 -27.58 -11.84 23.98
C ASP A 527 -26.22 -11.30 23.60
N VAL A 528 -26.04 -9.99 23.78
CA VAL A 528 -24.77 -9.29 23.42
C VAL A 528 -24.18 -8.73 24.71
N LYS A 529 -23.54 -9.61 25.49
CA LYS A 529 -22.66 -9.19 26.58
C LYS A 529 -21.26 -8.93 26.03
N PRO A 530 -20.49 -8.00 26.59
CA PRO A 530 -19.08 -7.87 26.27
C PRO A 530 -18.37 -9.22 26.46
N LEU A 531 -17.77 -9.74 25.40
CA LEU A 531 -17.07 -11.02 25.40
C LEU A 531 -15.56 -10.81 25.54
N LYS A 532 -14.89 -11.72 26.24
CA LYS A 532 -13.43 -11.75 26.33
C LYS A 532 -12.85 -12.51 25.12
N ASN A 533 -11.56 -12.32 24.87
CA ASN A 533 -10.82 -13.18 23.94
C ASN A 533 -11.05 -14.66 24.32
N GLY A 534 -11.33 -15.51 23.33
CA GLY A 534 -11.62 -16.93 23.53
C GLY A 534 -13.13 -17.27 23.68
N ASP A 535 -13.93 -16.32 24.12
CA ASP A 535 -15.41 -16.46 24.15
C ASP A 535 -16.08 -15.80 22.94
N ARG A 536 -15.30 -15.09 22.14
CA ARG A 536 -15.74 -14.38 20.92
C ARG A 536 -16.02 -15.39 19.79
N VAL A 537 -17.07 -15.15 19.03
CA VAL A 537 -17.54 -16.09 18.00
C VAL A 537 -17.18 -15.57 16.62
N PRO A 538 -16.27 -16.25 15.87
CA PRO A 538 -16.04 -15.95 14.47
C PRO A 538 -17.31 -16.15 13.66
N GLY A 539 -17.71 -15.13 12.88
CA GLY A 539 -18.96 -15.21 12.16
C GLY A 539 -19.29 -14.03 11.27
N TYR A 540 -20.39 -14.16 10.59
CA TYR A 540 -21.01 -13.10 9.82
C TYR A 540 -22.08 -12.44 10.69
N TYR A 541 -22.02 -11.12 10.84
CA TYR A 541 -22.93 -10.32 11.65
C TYR A 541 -23.72 -9.39 10.74
N LYS A 542 -25.04 -9.36 10.91
CA LYS A 542 -25.95 -8.62 10.02
C LYS A 542 -26.85 -7.69 10.81
N ALA A 543 -27.04 -6.49 10.25
CA ALA A 543 -27.95 -5.48 10.79
C ALA A 543 -28.62 -4.66 9.68
N GLN A 544 -29.63 -3.91 10.09
CA GLN A 544 -30.16 -2.76 9.36
C GLN A 544 -29.98 -1.52 10.21
N PHE A 545 -29.52 -0.43 9.59
CA PHE A 545 -29.43 0.89 10.24
C PHE A 545 -30.19 1.93 9.42
N THR A 546 -30.60 3.02 10.07
CA THR A 546 -31.43 4.04 9.46
C THR A 546 -30.64 5.33 9.24
N VAL A 547 -30.67 5.82 8.00
CA VAL A 547 -30.08 7.12 7.60
C VAL A 547 -31.23 8.12 7.41
N SER A 548 -31.25 9.17 8.22
CA SER A 548 -32.26 10.23 8.13
C SER A 548 -31.94 11.28 7.04
N LYS A 549 -30.64 11.59 6.89
CA LYS A 549 -30.11 12.55 5.91
C LYS A 549 -28.92 11.93 5.19
N ILE A 550 -28.94 11.91 3.87
CA ILE A 550 -27.84 11.41 3.05
C ILE A 550 -26.61 12.32 3.22
N GLY A 551 -25.47 11.70 3.42
CA GLY A 551 -24.15 12.31 3.54
C GLY A 551 -23.10 11.24 3.79
N ASP A 552 -21.83 11.59 3.66
CA ASP A 552 -20.72 10.70 3.98
C ASP A 552 -20.70 10.42 5.48
N THR A 553 -20.40 9.19 5.86
CA THR A 553 -20.29 8.81 7.28
C THR A 553 -19.12 7.85 7.49
N PHE A 554 -18.67 7.73 8.73
CA PHE A 554 -17.59 6.84 9.14
C PHE A 554 -18.14 5.83 10.14
N LEU A 555 -18.31 4.58 9.71
CA LEU A 555 -18.85 3.52 10.55
C LEU A 555 -17.79 3.03 11.52
N ASN A 556 -18.11 3.04 12.81
CA ASN A 556 -17.20 2.72 13.91
C ASN A 556 -17.21 1.21 14.22
N PHE A 557 -16.03 0.58 14.22
CA PHE A 557 -15.82 -0.84 14.46
C PHE A 557 -14.86 -1.12 15.63
N GLU A 558 -14.69 -0.20 16.56
CA GLU A 558 -13.79 -0.39 17.70
C GLU A 558 -14.11 -1.61 18.57
N THR A 559 -15.35 -2.12 18.51
CA THR A 559 -15.78 -3.31 19.26
C THR A 559 -15.70 -4.61 18.44
N PHE A 560 -15.36 -4.54 17.17
CA PHE A 560 -15.15 -5.69 16.29
C PHE A 560 -13.67 -6.10 16.31
N GLY A 561 -13.40 -7.37 16.02
CA GLY A 561 -12.07 -7.93 16.06
C GLY A 561 -11.31 -7.73 14.76
N LYS A 562 -11.61 -8.53 13.74
CA LYS A 562 -10.86 -8.51 12.48
C LYS A 562 -11.70 -9.08 11.34
N GLY A 563 -11.78 -8.37 10.22
CA GLY A 563 -12.52 -8.90 9.08
C GLY A 563 -12.85 -7.90 7.99
N LEU A 564 -14.05 -8.00 7.41
CA LEU A 564 -14.47 -7.28 6.21
C LEU A 564 -15.90 -6.77 6.34
N VAL A 565 -16.20 -5.60 5.79
CA VAL A 565 -17.49 -4.93 5.92
C VAL A 565 -18.12 -4.63 4.56
N TYR A 566 -19.41 -4.92 4.44
CA TYR A 566 -20.24 -4.53 3.30
C TYR A 566 -21.45 -3.71 3.74
N VAL A 567 -21.77 -2.66 2.99
CA VAL A 567 -22.99 -1.86 3.15
C VAL A 567 -23.72 -1.79 1.81
N ASN A 568 -24.98 -2.20 1.79
CA ASN A 568 -25.82 -2.25 0.57
C ASN A 568 -25.14 -2.94 -0.63
N GLY A 569 -24.31 -3.96 -0.39
CA GLY A 569 -23.56 -4.67 -1.42
C GLY A 569 -22.20 -4.05 -1.77
N HIS A 570 -21.86 -2.88 -1.24
CA HIS A 570 -20.56 -2.25 -1.44
C HIS A 570 -19.56 -2.66 -0.35
N GLY A 571 -18.41 -3.20 -0.74
CA GLY A 571 -17.32 -3.51 0.19
C GLY A 571 -16.67 -2.23 0.70
N LEU A 572 -16.80 -1.93 1.99
CA LEU A 572 -16.17 -0.76 2.58
C LEU A 572 -14.68 -0.96 2.83
N GLY A 573 -14.29 -2.16 3.26
CA GLY A 573 -12.90 -2.47 3.55
C GLY A 573 -12.72 -3.42 4.73
N ARG A 574 -11.44 -3.60 5.09
CA ARG A 574 -11.03 -4.41 6.23
C ARG A 574 -11.10 -3.62 7.53
N ILE A 575 -11.41 -4.34 8.59
CA ILE A 575 -11.33 -3.87 9.97
C ILE A 575 -10.33 -4.71 10.75
N TRP A 576 -9.68 -4.11 11.73
CA TRP A 576 -8.87 -4.79 12.72
C TRP A 576 -8.78 -3.97 14.00
N GLU A 577 -9.14 -4.57 15.13
CA GLU A 577 -9.19 -3.88 16.45
C GLU A 577 -7.89 -3.19 16.85
N ILE A 578 -6.73 -3.66 16.34
CA ILE A 578 -5.45 -3.07 16.70
C ILE A 578 -5.28 -1.61 16.21
N GLY A 579 -6.01 -1.19 15.17
CA GLY A 579 -5.88 0.14 14.57
C GLY A 579 -4.62 0.32 13.71
N PRO A 580 -4.27 1.57 13.33
CA PRO A 580 -4.80 2.85 13.84
C PRO A 580 -6.18 3.24 13.30
N GLN A 581 -6.64 2.63 12.21
CA GLN A 581 -7.95 2.89 11.65
C GLN A 581 -9.03 2.11 12.41
N GLN A 582 -9.98 2.84 13.02
CA GLN A 582 -11.11 2.27 13.76
C GLN A 582 -12.44 2.44 13.04
N THR A 583 -12.51 3.37 12.09
CA THR A 583 -13.72 3.63 11.32
C THR A 583 -13.49 3.34 9.84
N LEU A 584 -14.55 2.92 9.13
CA LEU A 584 -14.53 2.79 7.67
C LEU A 584 -15.36 3.90 7.03
N PHE A 585 -14.80 4.53 5.99
CA PHE A 585 -15.48 5.49 5.16
C PHE A 585 -16.65 4.84 4.43
N CYS A 586 -17.84 5.37 4.63
CA CYS A 586 -19.06 4.96 3.94
C CYS A 586 -19.58 6.14 3.12
N PRO A 587 -19.36 6.16 1.78
CA PRO A 587 -19.80 7.24 0.92
C PRO A 587 -21.31 7.41 0.92
N GLY A 588 -21.77 8.65 1.02
CA GLY A 588 -23.21 8.98 1.02
C GLY A 588 -23.93 8.53 -0.26
N CYS A 589 -23.21 8.47 -1.39
CA CYS A 589 -23.76 7.96 -2.66
C CYS A 589 -24.09 6.46 -2.66
N TRP A 590 -23.59 5.68 -1.68
CA TRP A 590 -23.94 4.26 -1.48
C TRP A 590 -25.05 4.06 -0.48
N LEU A 591 -25.47 5.12 0.22
CA LEU A 591 -26.52 5.09 1.24
C LEU A 591 -27.90 5.46 0.65
N LYS A 592 -28.93 4.90 1.27
CA LYS A 592 -30.33 5.22 1.00
C LYS A 592 -30.93 5.98 2.20
N LYS A 593 -31.80 6.94 1.95
CA LYS A 593 -32.62 7.50 3.03
C LYS A 593 -33.52 6.41 3.58
N GLY A 594 -33.54 6.22 4.90
CA GLY A 594 -34.23 5.11 5.55
C GLY A 594 -33.29 3.94 5.82
N LYS A 595 -33.75 2.71 5.62
CA LYS A 595 -33.05 1.48 5.97
C LYS A 595 -31.92 1.14 5.00
N ASN A 596 -30.77 0.81 5.58
CA ASN A 596 -29.57 0.32 4.90
C ASN A 596 -29.11 -0.98 5.54
N GLU A 597 -28.65 -1.93 4.75
CA GLU A 597 -28.11 -3.21 5.21
C GLU A 597 -26.61 -3.11 5.45
N ILE A 598 -26.15 -3.74 6.52
CA ILE A 598 -24.74 -3.95 6.79
C ILE A 598 -24.47 -5.42 7.13
N ILE A 599 -23.41 -5.98 6.54
CA ILE A 599 -22.89 -7.30 6.87
C ILE A 599 -21.39 -7.16 7.19
N VAL A 600 -21.00 -7.73 8.32
CA VAL A 600 -19.62 -7.78 8.78
C VAL A 600 -19.18 -9.21 8.93
N LEU A 601 -18.12 -9.62 8.22
CA LEU A 601 -17.34 -10.78 8.63
C LEU A 601 -16.43 -10.34 9.77
N ASP A 602 -16.47 -11.03 10.88
CA ASP A 602 -15.49 -10.90 11.96
C ASP A 602 -14.96 -12.29 12.31
N ILE A 603 -13.72 -12.56 11.90
CA ILE A 603 -13.09 -13.88 12.13
C ILE A 603 -12.61 -14.08 13.56
N VAL A 604 -12.52 -13.01 14.35
CA VAL A 604 -12.23 -13.05 15.78
C VAL A 604 -13.53 -13.06 16.59
N GLY A 605 -14.54 -12.34 16.11
CA GLY A 605 -15.79 -12.05 16.76
C GLY A 605 -15.77 -10.73 17.55
N PRO A 606 -16.89 -9.99 17.59
CA PRO A 606 -16.96 -8.72 18.31
C PRO A 606 -16.98 -8.92 19.82
N THR A 607 -16.45 -7.96 20.57
CA THR A 607 -16.67 -7.85 22.01
C THR A 607 -18.08 -7.35 22.33
N GLU A 608 -18.63 -6.51 21.45
CA GLU A 608 -20.02 -6.07 21.45
C GLU A 608 -20.44 -5.80 20.00
N ALA A 609 -21.47 -6.51 19.50
CA ALA A 609 -21.93 -6.37 18.13
C ALA A 609 -22.78 -5.11 17.94
N LYS A 610 -22.13 -3.95 17.86
CA LYS A 610 -22.73 -2.65 17.61
C LYS A 610 -21.85 -1.78 16.73
N SER A 611 -22.46 -0.78 16.09
CA SER A 611 -21.75 0.25 15.33
C SER A 611 -22.54 1.56 15.38
N GLU A 612 -21.92 2.62 14.93
CA GLU A 612 -22.51 3.96 14.74
C GLU A 612 -21.82 4.66 13.58
N GLY A 613 -22.43 5.67 13.02
CA GLY A 613 -21.81 6.50 11.98
C GLY A 613 -21.38 7.84 12.54
N LEU A 614 -20.09 8.15 12.41
CA LEU A 614 -19.48 9.40 12.83
C LEU A 614 -19.37 10.37 11.64
N SER A 615 -19.34 11.69 11.94
CA SER A 615 -19.12 12.73 10.93
C SER A 615 -17.63 12.97 10.59
N LYS A 616 -16.72 12.33 11.34
CA LYS A 616 -15.26 12.37 11.14
C LYS A 616 -14.68 10.98 11.35
N PRO A 617 -13.59 10.63 10.65
CA PRO A 617 -12.93 9.34 10.83
C PRO A 617 -12.15 9.27 12.15
N ILE A 618 -11.92 8.03 12.61
CA ILE A 618 -10.92 7.67 13.62
C ILE A 618 -9.88 6.83 12.87
N ILE A 619 -8.72 7.42 12.55
CA ILE A 619 -7.63 6.80 11.79
C ILE A 619 -6.27 6.84 12.51
N ASP A 620 -6.25 7.32 13.75
CA ASP A 620 -5.04 7.56 14.56
C ASP A 620 -5.07 6.88 15.93
N LYS A 621 -5.99 5.91 16.14
CA LYS A 621 -6.19 5.26 17.43
C LYS A 621 -5.73 3.81 17.43
N LEU A 622 -4.59 3.55 18.05
CA LEU A 622 -4.11 2.19 18.30
C LEU A 622 -4.82 1.57 19.52
N GLN A 623 -5.13 0.27 19.42
CA GLN A 623 -5.55 -0.57 20.52
C GLN A 623 -4.53 -1.71 20.67
N ASN A 624 -3.79 -1.74 21.79
CA ASN A 624 -2.85 -2.81 22.13
C ASN A 624 -1.70 -3.07 21.14
N ALA A 625 -1.39 -2.14 20.26
CA ALA A 625 -0.25 -2.23 19.37
C ALA A 625 0.83 -1.22 19.78
N GLU A 626 1.98 -1.70 20.23
CA GLU A 626 3.17 -0.88 20.41
C GLU A 626 4.11 -1.09 19.24
N PRO A 627 4.78 -0.04 18.73
CA PRO A 627 5.86 -0.20 17.76
C PRO A 627 6.93 -1.14 18.30
N PRO A 628 7.61 -1.94 17.47
CA PRO A 628 8.64 -2.85 17.93
C PRO A 628 9.78 -2.07 18.61
N ILE A 629 10.19 -2.55 19.79
CA ILE A 629 11.38 -2.07 20.51
C ILE A 629 12.44 -3.18 20.40
N HIS A 630 13.61 -2.82 19.85
CA HIS A 630 14.69 -3.78 19.60
C HIS A 630 15.75 -3.84 20.70
N ARG A 631 15.41 -3.35 21.91
CA ARG A 631 16.22 -3.49 23.11
C ARG A 631 15.36 -3.98 24.26
N LYS A 632 15.78 -5.08 24.87
CA LYS A 632 15.14 -5.56 26.12
C LYS A 632 15.63 -4.74 27.31
N GLU A 633 14.82 -4.66 28.35
CA GLU A 633 15.21 -4.03 29.61
C GLU A 633 16.48 -4.71 30.16
N GLY A 634 17.46 -3.91 30.58
CA GLY A 634 18.75 -4.41 31.06
C GLY A 634 19.74 -4.90 30.00
N GLN A 635 19.35 -4.96 28.73
CA GLN A 635 20.22 -5.36 27.63
C GLN A 635 21.16 -4.20 27.26
N ASN A 636 22.47 -4.38 27.45
CA ASN A 636 23.49 -3.40 27.14
C ASN A 636 24.57 -4.03 26.25
N LEU A 637 24.77 -3.46 25.06
CA LEU A 637 25.78 -3.91 24.11
C LEU A 637 27.19 -3.70 24.67
N SER A 638 28.02 -4.75 24.57
CA SER A 638 29.46 -4.66 24.84
C SER A 638 30.26 -4.92 23.57
N LEU A 639 31.00 -3.90 23.15
CA LEU A 639 31.97 -4.00 22.04
C LEU A 639 33.41 -4.21 22.53
N ALA A 640 33.60 -4.54 23.83
CA ALA A 640 34.92 -4.81 24.40
C ALA A 640 35.59 -6.00 23.72
N GLY A 641 36.79 -5.79 23.19
CA GLY A 641 37.56 -6.78 22.44
C GLY A 641 37.13 -6.97 20.97
N GLU A 642 36.16 -6.23 20.48
CA GLU A 642 35.76 -6.24 19.07
C GLU A 642 36.62 -5.27 18.25
N THR A 643 36.98 -5.66 17.04
CA THR A 643 37.75 -4.81 16.10
C THR A 643 36.81 -4.33 14.99
N PRO A 644 36.70 -3.01 14.77
CA PRO A 644 35.88 -2.51 13.67
C PRO A 644 36.50 -2.87 12.31
N VAL A 645 35.66 -3.25 11.36
CA VAL A 645 36.06 -3.51 9.96
C VAL A 645 36.23 -2.22 9.17
N ALA A 646 35.60 -1.14 9.62
CA ALA A 646 35.79 0.23 9.11
C ALA A 646 35.53 1.23 10.24
N ALA A 647 36.24 2.34 10.20
CA ALA A 647 36.03 3.52 11.04
C ALA A 647 36.37 4.77 10.24
N GLY A 648 35.61 5.83 10.45
CA GLY A 648 35.83 7.06 9.68
C GLY A 648 34.80 8.15 9.96
N GLN A 649 34.61 9.01 8.97
CA GLN A 649 33.64 10.08 9.04
C GLN A 649 32.76 10.07 7.78
N PHE A 650 31.46 10.18 7.98
CA PHE A 650 30.53 10.53 6.91
C PHE A 650 30.64 12.03 6.59
N LYS A 651 30.42 12.40 5.35
CA LYS A 651 30.36 13.81 4.92
C LYS A 651 29.05 14.43 5.38
N ALA A 652 29.07 15.73 5.64
CA ALA A 652 27.84 16.48 5.86
C ALA A 652 26.99 16.50 4.58
N GLY A 653 25.66 16.48 4.75
CA GLY A 653 24.68 16.45 3.66
C GLY A 653 23.70 15.30 3.81
N ASN A 654 22.71 15.23 2.93
CA ASN A 654 21.60 14.28 2.96
C ASN A 654 21.59 13.28 1.77
N GLY A 655 22.72 13.12 1.07
CA GLY A 655 22.87 12.15 -0.02
C GLY A 655 23.46 10.81 0.45
N TRP A 656 23.37 9.81 -0.41
CA TRP A 656 23.98 8.50 -0.20
C TRP A 656 25.49 8.57 -0.06
N GLN A 657 26.03 7.83 0.90
CA GLN A 657 27.46 7.73 1.17
C GLN A 657 27.88 6.27 1.27
N GLU A 658 29.05 5.93 0.75
CA GLU A 658 29.58 4.58 0.73
C GLU A 658 30.87 4.48 1.53
N VAL A 659 30.94 3.45 2.37
CA VAL A 659 32.13 3.08 3.15
C VAL A 659 32.60 1.71 2.66
N LYS A 660 33.75 1.68 1.99
CA LYS A 660 34.41 0.42 1.59
C LYS A 660 35.19 -0.15 2.75
N PHE A 661 35.08 -1.45 2.95
CA PHE A 661 35.89 -2.16 3.94
C PHE A 661 37.29 -2.45 3.38
N SER A 662 38.29 -2.49 4.25
CA SER A 662 39.68 -2.77 3.84
C SER A 662 39.86 -4.16 3.20
N ALA A 663 39.00 -5.11 3.56
CA ALA A 663 38.92 -6.45 2.98
C ALA A 663 37.47 -6.97 3.08
N PRO A 664 37.03 -7.91 2.21
CA PRO A 664 35.74 -8.57 2.36
C PRO A 664 35.58 -9.22 3.75
N GLN A 665 34.42 -9.05 4.35
CA GLN A 665 34.09 -9.57 5.67
C GLN A 665 32.94 -10.57 5.57
N THR A 666 33.08 -11.75 6.17
CA THR A 666 32.01 -12.75 6.22
C THR A 666 31.41 -12.79 7.61
N GLY A 667 30.11 -12.47 7.71
CA GLY A 667 29.37 -12.49 8.97
C GLY A 667 27.87 -12.49 8.77
N ARG A 668 27.15 -12.66 9.86
CA ARG A 668 25.69 -12.59 9.93
C ARG A 668 25.20 -11.29 10.59
N TYR A 669 25.97 -10.77 11.53
CA TYR A 669 25.58 -9.59 12.29
C TYR A 669 26.46 -8.40 11.93
N VAL A 670 25.82 -7.28 11.61
CA VAL A 670 26.49 -6.02 11.27
C VAL A 670 26.05 -4.96 12.27
N CYS A 671 27.02 -4.35 12.97
CA CYS A 671 26.77 -3.24 13.91
C CYS A 671 27.32 -1.94 13.32
N LEU A 672 26.49 -0.91 13.28
CA LEU A 672 26.93 0.47 13.07
C LEU A 672 26.91 1.17 14.44
N GLU A 673 28.09 1.65 14.85
CA GLU A 673 28.30 2.51 16.03
C GLU A 673 28.43 3.96 15.56
N ALA A 674 27.50 4.81 15.97
CA ALA A 674 27.55 6.25 15.78
C ALA A 674 28.21 6.89 17.00
N LEU A 675 29.26 7.67 16.79
CA LEU A 675 30.04 8.28 17.87
C LEU A 675 29.63 9.71 18.15
N ASP A 676 29.15 10.40 17.15
CA ASP A 676 28.59 11.77 17.17
C ASP A 676 27.84 12.08 15.88
N ASN A 677 27.36 13.31 15.73
CA ASN A 677 26.70 13.78 14.53
C ASN A 677 27.22 15.18 14.09
N HIS A 678 26.81 15.60 12.89
CA HIS A 678 27.21 16.89 12.31
C HIS A 678 26.55 18.10 12.99
N ASN A 679 25.43 17.92 13.68
CA ASN A 679 24.64 19.00 14.25
C ASN A 679 24.96 19.29 15.72
N GLY A 680 25.80 18.47 16.37
CA GLY A 680 26.14 18.61 17.79
C GLY A 680 24.98 18.37 18.76
N ASN A 681 23.92 17.68 18.32
CA ASN A 681 22.84 17.24 19.18
C ASN A 681 23.09 15.80 19.72
N GLU A 682 22.17 15.28 20.56
CA GLU A 682 22.38 14.02 21.30
C GLU A 682 21.76 12.79 20.60
N TYR A 683 21.27 12.89 19.37
CA TYR A 683 20.62 11.77 18.70
C TYR A 683 21.21 11.47 17.33
N ALA A 684 21.09 10.20 16.89
CA ALA A 684 21.47 9.73 15.58
C ALA A 684 20.25 9.39 14.74
N CYS A 685 20.33 9.60 13.43
CA CYS A 685 19.30 9.21 12.47
C CYS A 685 19.92 8.48 11.26
N ILE A 686 19.17 7.49 10.76
CA ILE A 686 19.49 6.74 9.54
C ILE A 686 18.20 6.57 8.74
N ALA A 687 18.15 7.08 7.51
CA ALA A 687 17.02 6.81 6.63
C ALA A 687 17.13 5.40 6.04
N GLU A 688 18.27 5.07 5.43
CA GLU A 688 18.44 3.78 4.77
C GLU A 688 19.89 3.27 4.90
N LEU A 689 20.05 1.95 4.96
CA LEU A 689 21.32 1.24 4.86
C LEU A 689 21.27 0.16 3.78
N TYR A 690 22.38 0.01 3.05
CA TYR A 690 22.66 -1.15 2.23
C TYR A 690 24.01 -1.74 2.57
N LEU A 691 24.15 -3.02 2.32
CA LEU A 691 25.44 -3.72 2.33
C LEU A 691 25.71 -4.23 0.91
N LEU A 692 26.96 -4.14 0.48
CA LEU A 692 27.39 -4.61 -0.83
C LEU A 692 28.10 -5.95 -0.70
N ASP A 693 27.84 -6.86 -1.63
CA ASP A 693 28.51 -8.14 -1.75
C ASP A 693 29.92 -8.01 -2.38
N GLU A 694 30.56 -9.15 -2.64
CA GLU A 694 31.88 -9.21 -3.27
C GLU A 694 31.92 -8.70 -4.73
N ASN A 695 30.78 -8.60 -5.39
CA ASN A 695 30.63 -8.07 -6.74
C ASN A 695 30.30 -6.55 -6.72
N GLY A 696 30.14 -5.95 -5.54
CA GLY A 696 29.69 -4.58 -5.37
C GLY A 696 28.18 -4.39 -5.54
N GLU A 697 27.41 -5.49 -5.56
CA GLU A 697 25.95 -5.45 -5.68
C GLU A 697 25.30 -5.34 -4.30
N ARG A 698 24.16 -4.63 -4.23
CA ARG A 698 23.36 -4.51 -3.01
C ARG A 698 22.79 -5.86 -2.59
N LEU A 699 23.03 -6.27 -1.35
CA LEU A 699 22.41 -7.46 -0.77
C LEU A 699 20.90 -7.27 -0.64
N SER A 700 20.12 -8.33 -0.88
CA SER A 700 18.69 -8.32 -0.56
C SER A 700 18.49 -8.13 0.94
N ARG A 701 17.63 -7.19 1.32
CA ARG A 701 17.31 -6.86 2.71
C ARG A 701 16.11 -7.64 3.25
N GLU A 702 15.47 -8.47 2.42
CA GLU A 702 14.29 -9.25 2.78
C GLU A 702 14.47 -10.12 4.04
N PRO A 703 15.61 -10.84 4.24
CA PRO A 703 15.81 -11.63 5.45
C PRO A 703 16.32 -10.82 6.66
N TRP A 704 16.51 -9.51 6.52
CA TRP A 704 17.10 -8.69 7.58
C TRP A 704 16.13 -8.52 8.75
N LYS A 705 16.72 -8.44 9.96
CA LYS A 705 16.02 -8.09 11.20
C LYS A 705 16.92 -7.18 12.03
N ILE A 706 16.34 -6.24 12.75
CA ILE A 706 17.09 -5.53 13.79
C ILE A 706 17.23 -6.47 14.98
N SER A 707 18.45 -6.83 15.33
CA SER A 707 18.72 -7.64 16.52
C SER A 707 18.94 -6.81 17.78
N TYR A 708 19.26 -5.52 17.60
CA TYR A 708 19.41 -4.55 18.69
C TYR A 708 19.45 -3.12 18.15
N ALA A 709 18.81 -2.20 18.86
CA ALA A 709 19.00 -0.76 18.73
C ALA A 709 19.05 -0.19 20.15
N ASP A 710 20.09 0.56 20.49
CA ASP A 710 20.28 1.06 21.88
C ASP A 710 19.18 2.03 22.30
N SER A 711 18.60 2.74 21.35
CA SER A 711 17.54 3.72 21.56
C SER A 711 16.69 3.88 20.30
N GLU A 712 15.37 4.10 20.46
CA GLU A 712 14.41 4.27 19.37
C GLU A 712 13.34 5.30 19.75
N ASP A 713 13.16 6.33 18.94
CA ASP A 713 12.12 7.33 19.16
C ASP A 713 10.78 6.85 18.62
N ILE A 714 10.10 6.04 19.41
CA ILE A 714 8.72 5.59 19.13
C ILE A 714 7.65 6.47 19.79
N GLN A 715 8.07 7.50 20.52
CA GLN A 715 7.17 8.40 21.26
C GLN A 715 6.66 9.55 20.38
N THR A 716 7.57 10.15 19.59
CA THR A 716 7.22 11.28 18.71
C THR A 716 6.82 10.85 17.30
N GLY A 717 7.07 9.59 16.95
CA GLY A 717 6.73 8.99 15.66
C GLY A 717 7.17 7.52 15.60
N ASN A 718 6.83 6.82 14.55
CA ASN A 718 7.35 5.47 14.31
C ASN A 718 8.75 5.56 13.68
N ARG A 719 9.79 5.70 14.55
CA ARG A 719 11.20 5.82 14.16
C ARG A 719 12.01 4.65 14.71
N ALA A 720 11.42 3.45 14.65
CA ALA A 720 12.04 2.22 15.09
C ALA A 720 13.19 1.79 14.15
N GLY A 721 14.05 0.89 14.62
CA GLY A 721 15.25 0.45 13.90
C GLY A 721 14.98 -0.19 12.54
N ASP A 722 13.82 -0.81 12.34
CA ASP A 722 13.42 -1.39 11.06
C ASP A 722 13.29 -0.38 9.91
N LYS A 723 13.21 0.92 10.23
CA LYS A 723 13.18 2.00 9.23
C LYS A 723 14.47 2.12 8.42
N ILE A 724 15.58 1.57 8.86
CA ILE A 724 16.85 1.65 8.12
C ILE A 724 16.90 0.74 6.89
N TYR A 725 15.92 -0.15 6.70
CA TYR A 725 15.87 -1.09 5.57
C TYR A 725 14.45 -1.33 5.03
N ASP A 726 13.52 -0.43 5.32
CA ASP A 726 12.12 -0.57 4.89
C ASP A 726 11.88 -0.15 3.42
N LEU A 727 12.95 0.12 2.67
CA LEU A 727 12.96 0.55 1.27
C LEU A 727 12.30 1.91 1.03
N GLN A 728 12.29 2.78 2.04
CA GLN A 728 11.59 4.06 2.01
C GLN A 728 12.52 5.19 2.49
N GLU A 729 13.18 5.86 1.57
CA GLU A 729 14.14 6.93 1.88
C GLU A 729 13.55 8.09 2.71
N SER A 730 12.22 8.21 2.78
CA SER A 730 11.53 9.25 3.56
C SER A 730 11.26 8.87 5.02
N THR A 731 11.36 7.61 5.39
CA THR A 731 11.31 7.14 6.78
C THR A 731 12.72 7.06 7.36
N PHE A 732 12.85 6.98 8.66
CA PHE A 732 14.16 6.88 9.28
C PHE A 732 14.08 6.34 10.71
N TRP A 733 15.10 5.61 11.11
CA TRP A 733 15.39 5.37 12.51
C TRP A 733 15.92 6.64 13.17
N SER A 734 15.48 6.92 14.38
CA SER A 734 16.04 7.97 15.24
C SER A 734 16.15 7.46 16.66
N THR A 735 17.26 7.78 17.31
CA THR A 735 17.40 7.60 18.75
C THR A 735 16.57 8.65 19.51
N LEU A 736 16.21 8.36 20.77
CA LEU A 736 15.53 9.30 21.64
C LEU A 736 16.42 10.53 21.91
N LYS A 737 15.80 11.70 21.93
CA LYS A 737 16.47 12.93 22.36
C LYS A 737 16.85 12.82 23.83
N GLY A 738 18.07 13.24 24.19
CA GLY A 738 18.58 13.19 25.56
C GLY A 738 19.33 11.90 25.92
N VAL A 739 19.38 10.93 25.01
CA VAL A 739 20.27 9.76 25.15
C VAL A 739 21.61 10.11 24.52
N LYS A 740 22.70 9.92 25.26
CA LYS A 740 24.04 10.34 24.83
C LYS A 740 24.68 9.31 23.92
N PHE A 741 25.53 9.79 23.01
CA PHE A 741 26.42 8.93 22.22
C PHE A 741 27.37 8.10 23.10
N PRO A 742 27.88 6.93 22.63
CA PRO A 742 27.66 6.37 21.29
C PRO A 742 26.29 5.67 21.14
N HIS A 743 25.76 5.70 19.91
CA HIS A 743 24.53 4.98 19.56
C HIS A 743 24.83 3.77 18.68
N HIS A 744 24.04 2.71 18.81
CA HIS A 744 24.29 1.44 18.15
C HIS A 744 23.02 0.87 17.52
N ILE A 745 23.19 0.35 16.32
CA ILE A 745 22.16 -0.46 15.67
C ILE A 745 22.80 -1.72 15.08
N ILE A 746 22.18 -2.88 15.32
CA ILE A 746 22.68 -4.18 14.86
C ILE A 746 21.65 -4.83 13.95
N ILE A 747 22.09 -5.15 12.74
CA ILE A 747 21.33 -5.89 11.72
C ILE A 747 21.74 -7.36 11.78
N ASP A 748 20.75 -8.24 11.86
CA ASP A 748 20.88 -9.69 11.58
C ASP A 748 20.52 -9.92 10.11
N LEU A 749 21.46 -10.39 9.31
CA LEU A 749 21.29 -10.65 7.87
C LEU A 749 20.51 -11.95 7.57
N GLY A 750 20.05 -12.65 8.62
CA GLY A 750 19.35 -13.93 8.52
C GLY A 750 20.30 -15.13 8.32
N LYS A 751 21.41 -14.95 7.63
CA LYS A 751 22.48 -15.95 7.45
C LYS A 751 23.83 -15.27 7.22
N GLU A 752 24.93 -16.03 7.26
CA GLU A 752 26.24 -15.51 6.91
C GLU A 752 26.30 -15.00 5.47
N ARG A 753 26.88 -13.82 5.30
CA ARG A 753 27.10 -13.15 4.00
C ARG A 753 28.48 -12.57 3.95
N THR A 754 29.08 -12.54 2.77
CA THR A 754 30.30 -11.76 2.52
C THR A 754 29.88 -10.34 2.15
N VAL A 755 30.41 -9.36 2.87
CA VAL A 755 30.14 -7.94 2.70
C VAL A 755 31.42 -7.17 2.46
N THR A 756 31.42 -6.20 1.54
CA THR A 756 32.59 -5.42 1.12
C THR A 756 32.44 -3.93 1.39
N ALA A 757 31.23 -3.45 1.55
CA ALA A 757 30.93 -2.05 1.81
C ALA A 757 29.58 -1.87 2.51
N LEU A 758 29.40 -0.70 3.13
CA LEU A 758 28.13 -0.22 3.66
C LEU A 758 27.76 1.08 2.95
N GLN A 759 26.51 1.20 2.50
CA GLN A 759 25.94 2.45 2.02
C GLN A 759 24.99 3.01 3.07
N TYR A 760 25.14 4.29 3.39
CA TYR A 760 24.38 5.03 4.39
C TYR A 760 23.65 6.21 3.76
N LEU A 761 22.37 6.34 4.06
CA LEU A 761 21.56 7.50 3.75
C LEU A 761 21.13 8.18 5.07
N PRO A 762 21.54 9.44 5.32
CA PRO A 762 20.98 10.22 6.43
C PRO A 762 19.54 10.66 6.13
N ARG A 763 18.87 11.28 7.11
CA ARG A 763 17.56 11.89 6.89
C ARG A 763 17.59 12.84 5.70
N MET A 764 16.49 12.86 4.94
CA MET A 764 16.41 13.66 3.71
C MET A 764 16.02 15.14 3.92
N GLU A 765 15.74 15.56 5.16
CA GLU A 765 15.40 16.95 5.48
C GLU A 765 16.59 17.91 5.30
N SER A 766 16.33 19.14 4.92
CA SER A 766 17.34 20.14 4.57
C SER A 766 18.39 20.43 5.65
N ASN A 767 18.03 20.31 6.94
CA ASN A 767 18.95 20.50 8.08
C ASN A 767 19.57 19.20 8.60
N VAL A 768 19.26 18.08 7.99
CA VAL A 768 19.74 16.73 8.31
C VAL A 768 19.99 16.48 9.81
N PRO A 769 18.97 16.67 10.69
CA PRO A 769 19.18 16.52 12.12
C PRO A 769 19.53 15.08 12.46
N GLY A 770 20.59 14.88 13.27
CA GLY A 770 21.05 13.55 13.67
C GLY A 770 21.91 12.83 12.62
N ALA A 771 22.31 13.50 11.52
CA ALA A 771 23.22 12.89 10.55
C ALA A 771 24.54 12.49 11.22
N ILE A 772 24.85 11.19 11.17
CA ILE A 772 26.03 10.60 11.81
C ILE A 772 27.29 11.20 11.17
N LYS A 773 28.27 11.61 12.01
CA LYS A 773 29.55 12.07 11.57
C LYS A 773 30.62 11.02 11.77
N ASN A 774 31.04 10.76 13.00
CA ASN A 774 32.04 9.73 13.29
C ASN A 774 31.36 8.38 13.52
N TYR A 775 31.90 7.34 12.89
CA TYR A 775 31.33 5.99 12.98
C TYR A 775 32.40 4.91 13.10
N LYS A 776 31.95 3.74 13.58
CA LYS A 776 32.64 2.46 13.42
C LYS A 776 31.64 1.39 12.94
N ILE A 777 32.13 0.44 12.16
CA ILE A 777 31.35 -0.68 11.64
C ILE A 777 32.00 -1.98 12.06
N TYR A 778 31.18 -2.93 12.52
CA TYR A 778 31.62 -4.26 12.95
C TYR A 778 30.83 -5.33 12.20
N VAL A 779 31.49 -6.41 11.81
CA VAL A 779 30.85 -7.57 11.15
C VAL A 779 31.23 -8.83 11.89
N LYS A 780 30.25 -9.64 12.31
CA LYS A 780 30.46 -10.88 13.08
C LYS A 780 29.63 -12.03 12.57
N LYS A 781 30.16 -13.25 12.74
CA LYS A 781 29.39 -14.50 12.50
C LYS A 781 28.37 -14.77 13.61
N ASN A 782 28.80 -14.59 14.85
CA ASN A 782 27.96 -14.80 16.03
C ASN A 782 27.41 -13.46 16.55
N GLN A 783 26.32 -13.52 17.29
CA GLN A 783 25.71 -12.36 17.91
C GLN A 783 26.70 -11.60 18.81
N PHE A 784 26.52 -10.30 18.89
CA PHE A 784 27.25 -9.44 19.82
C PHE A 784 26.91 -9.79 21.28
N LYS A 785 27.78 -9.45 22.20
CA LYS A 785 27.56 -9.66 23.64
C LYS A 785 26.73 -8.51 24.21
N PHE A 786 25.81 -8.86 25.11
CA PHE A 786 24.97 -7.92 25.84
C PHE A 786 25.14 -8.08 27.33
#